data_66debee7a97096b74a589098d60a5f3c
#
_entry.id   66debee7a97096b74a589098d60a5f3c
#
_cell.length_a   1.000
_cell.length_b   1.000
_cell.length_c   1.000
_cell.angle_alpha   90.00
_cell.angle_beta   90.00
_cell.angle_gamma   90.00
#
_symmetry.space_group_name_H-M   'P 1'
#
loop_
_entity.id
_entity.type
_entity.pdbx_description
1 polymer ?
#
loop_
_entity_poly.entity_id
_entity_poly.type
_entity_poly.pdbx_seq_one_letter_code
_entity_poly.pdbx_strand_id
1 'polypeptide(L)'
;MSKVLFSTWQGELIDNRGKPAEEWSESSFKVPSSYDGDRNSKLFIGWNGLVVFDENLDIVKAGTMYAAQYQEYSEACGRCAPGRWGGRILYDLFDKIARGKGDQSDVDHLKEISDTMMKTSKCEIGRTVPKPLLDILNYFSDDINNLIENKIKSPEYDNEDINYIAKVTAPCMDACPDHVDIPAYIEGVKDLNFAKSLQATKQTMPFAHTCGRVCPHPCEDQCRRTNLDEAVSIMELKRIGADYETDRGLDFLYPSEQKPLNGKKVAIVGAGPAGLTGAYYLALEGIACDVFEELPVLGGEVAVGVPEYRMPWDRYKKDIDAIGALNGVEFKVNTKVTAKMLLEFETTYDAILLASGTRISKKVRAVNERLDMEGYWPAIQFLDQVNLNIKWNLAEEVDLTGKTVVCVGGGFTSMDVVRCSIRAGASRVIMLYRRDEKTIIRNTSWEEYHEAVEEGVEFIFYSAIEEIFDEDNVLKKLNVNKFELVPDPNGGRAQLVKIDGADEMIECDYLIPAVSQDADLKYLPQEWKLDMTSWNTLLTDGKTYQTSRKGVFAAGDCEYGPMTIVNAVGQAKRAASVISRYVHTGKLTITDDEIMEDHLNRLKVYDKKETISGWMKGVPREVSEKLDVDIRKSNQEEVNFGFTTKQALDEANRCMRCYYIAMMVV
;
A
#
# COMPACT_ATOMS: atom_id res chain seq x y z
N MET A 1 11.37 -4.47 -23.20
CA MET A 1 11.04 -3.34 -24.09
C MET A 1 9.87 -3.79 -24.98
N SER A 2 8.93 -2.93 -25.29
CA SER A 2 7.73 -3.30 -26.06
C SER A 2 7.84 -2.74 -27.49
N LYS A 3 7.47 -3.54 -28.49
CA LYS A 3 7.30 -3.04 -29.87
C LYS A 3 5.99 -2.27 -29.93
N VAL A 4 6.05 -1.00 -30.33
CA VAL A 4 4.93 -0.09 -30.44
C VAL A 4 4.89 0.55 -31.82
N LEU A 5 3.71 0.90 -32.31
CA LEU A 5 3.56 1.55 -33.61
C LEU A 5 4.06 3.00 -33.56
N PHE A 6 3.68 3.72 -32.49
CA PHE A 6 4.10 5.10 -32.26
C PHE A 6 4.16 5.41 -30.76
N SER A 7 5.10 6.27 -30.33
CA SER A 7 5.20 6.70 -28.94
C SER A 7 5.83 8.08 -28.82
N THR A 8 5.30 8.89 -27.90
CA THR A 8 5.92 10.13 -27.38
C THR A 8 6.21 10.01 -25.88
N TRP A 9 6.06 8.81 -25.31
CA TRP A 9 6.12 8.59 -23.86
C TRP A 9 7.46 9.02 -23.26
N GLN A 10 7.38 9.88 -22.22
CA GLN A 10 8.55 10.43 -21.50
C GLN A 10 9.56 11.17 -22.40
N GLY A 11 9.10 11.73 -23.52
CA GLY A 11 9.95 12.43 -24.49
C GLY A 11 10.71 11.51 -25.44
N GLU A 12 10.50 10.20 -25.37
CA GLU A 12 11.05 9.23 -26.34
C GLU A 12 10.14 9.17 -27.58
N LEU A 13 10.59 9.79 -28.68
CA LEU A 13 9.86 9.74 -29.94
C LEU A 13 10.21 8.44 -30.68
N ILE A 14 9.22 7.58 -30.87
CA ILE A 14 9.28 6.39 -31.75
C ILE A 14 8.20 6.51 -32.79
N ASP A 15 8.58 6.40 -34.07
CA ASP A 15 7.66 6.35 -35.18
C ASP A 15 8.00 5.15 -36.09
N ASN A 16 7.20 4.11 -35.95
CA ASN A 16 7.30 2.88 -36.74
C ASN A 16 6.19 2.77 -37.79
N ARG A 17 5.37 3.81 -37.98
CA ARG A 17 4.30 3.83 -38.98
C ARG A 17 4.89 3.66 -40.37
N GLY A 18 4.28 2.79 -41.17
CA GLY A 18 4.74 2.48 -42.53
C GLY A 18 6.02 1.65 -42.65
N LYS A 19 6.60 1.20 -41.51
CA LYS A 19 7.77 0.32 -41.50
C LYS A 19 7.37 -1.15 -41.33
N PRO A 20 8.10 -2.09 -41.94
CA PRO A 20 7.89 -3.50 -41.65
C PRO A 20 8.26 -3.83 -40.20
N ALA A 21 7.60 -4.82 -39.58
CA ALA A 21 7.71 -5.12 -38.15
C ALA A 21 9.15 -5.48 -37.69
N GLU A 22 9.97 -5.96 -38.61
CA GLU A 22 11.39 -6.30 -38.36
C GLU A 22 12.24 -5.06 -38.11
N GLU A 23 11.85 -3.91 -38.63
CA GLU A 23 12.57 -2.62 -38.53
C GLU A 23 12.05 -1.74 -37.37
N TRP A 24 11.08 -2.22 -36.60
CA TRP A 24 10.51 -1.45 -35.51
C TRP A 24 11.49 -1.23 -34.37
N SER A 25 11.68 0.03 -33.99
CA SER A 25 12.36 0.42 -32.77
C SER A 25 11.56 0.01 -31.55
N GLU A 26 12.22 -0.42 -30.48
CA GLU A 26 11.59 -0.78 -29.22
C GLU A 26 11.43 0.43 -28.30
N SER A 27 10.31 0.49 -27.58
CA SER A 27 10.04 1.51 -26.58
C SER A 27 10.44 1.06 -25.17
N SER A 28 10.84 2.00 -24.34
CA SER A 28 11.02 1.82 -22.89
C SER A 28 9.68 1.67 -22.13
N PHE A 29 8.55 1.84 -22.80
CA PHE A 29 7.22 1.73 -22.20
C PHE A 29 6.96 0.31 -21.68
N LYS A 30 6.45 0.19 -20.44
CA LYS A 30 6.41 -1.08 -19.70
C LYS A 30 5.05 -1.77 -19.71
N VAL A 31 4.00 -1.07 -20.13
CA VAL A 31 2.67 -1.69 -20.21
C VAL A 31 2.57 -2.49 -21.51
N PRO A 32 2.18 -3.77 -21.47
CA PRO A 32 2.07 -4.60 -22.66
C PRO A 32 0.88 -4.19 -23.55
N SER A 33 0.94 -4.58 -24.81
CA SER A 33 -0.19 -4.41 -25.74
C SER A 33 -1.41 -5.27 -25.40
N SER A 34 -1.25 -6.37 -24.66
CA SER A 34 -2.38 -7.12 -24.11
C SER A 34 -2.91 -6.41 -22.88
N TYR A 35 -4.21 -6.10 -22.85
CA TYR A 35 -4.86 -5.42 -21.75
C TYR A 35 -5.16 -6.38 -20.57
N ASP A 36 -5.85 -7.48 -20.83
CA ASP A 36 -6.25 -8.45 -19.79
C ASP A 36 -5.95 -9.93 -20.14
N GLY A 37 -5.36 -10.18 -21.28
CA GLY A 37 -5.09 -11.50 -21.85
C GLY A 37 -6.04 -11.86 -22.99
N ASP A 38 -7.29 -11.39 -22.95
CA ASP A 38 -8.29 -11.61 -23.98
C ASP A 38 -8.44 -10.39 -24.90
N ARG A 39 -8.33 -9.18 -24.38
CA ARG A 39 -8.41 -7.91 -25.11
C ARG A 39 -7.03 -7.30 -25.31
N ASN A 40 -6.82 -6.67 -26.46
CA ASN A 40 -5.60 -5.94 -26.77
C ASN A 40 -5.82 -4.43 -26.60
N SER A 41 -4.80 -3.76 -26.10
CA SER A 41 -4.76 -2.30 -26.04
C SER A 41 -4.46 -1.72 -27.41
N LYS A 42 -5.26 -0.78 -27.88
CA LYS A 42 -5.02 -0.01 -29.11
C LYS A 42 -4.15 1.22 -28.82
N LEU A 43 -4.35 1.84 -27.65
CA LEU A 43 -3.70 3.08 -27.26
C LEU A 43 -3.57 3.16 -25.72
N PHE A 44 -2.48 3.78 -25.26
CA PHE A 44 -2.34 4.35 -23.92
C PHE A 44 -2.12 5.85 -24.04
N ILE A 45 -2.89 6.66 -23.33
CA ILE A 45 -2.69 8.11 -23.16
C ILE A 45 -2.47 8.41 -21.67
N GLY A 46 -1.46 9.22 -21.36
CA GLY A 46 -1.18 9.62 -19.98
C GLY A 46 -0.40 10.94 -19.88
N TRP A 47 0.00 11.28 -18.67
CA TRP A 47 0.63 12.56 -18.30
C TRP A 47 1.95 12.88 -19.02
N ASN A 48 2.62 11.88 -19.58
CA ASN A 48 3.92 12.03 -20.24
C ASN A 48 3.90 11.74 -21.74
N GLY A 49 2.72 11.67 -22.37
CA GLY A 49 2.57 11.42 -23.81
C GLY A 49 1.59 10.30 -24.11
N LEU A 50 1.72 9.71 -25.27
CA LEU A 50 0.87 8.60 -25.74
C LEU A 50 1.70 7.47 -26.34
N VAL A 51 1.10 6.27 -26.41
CA VAL A 51 1.68 5.05 -27.01
C VAL A 51 0.59 4.36 -27.83
N VAL A 52 0.79 4.25 -29.14
CA VAL A 52 -0.14 3.62 -30.08
C VAL A 52 0.35 2.21 -30.40
N PHE A 53 -0.52 1.23 -30.30
CA PHE A 53 -0.27 -0.18 -30.61
C PHE A 53 -0.95 -0.64 -31.91
N ASP A 54 -2.08 -0.04 -32.29
CA ASP A 54 -2.92 -0.44 -33.43
C ASP A 54 -2.96 0.66 -34.50
N GLU A 55 -2.69 0.30 -35.76
CA GLU A 55 -2.72 1.21 -36.88
C GLU A 55 -4.12 1.69 -37.28
N ASN A 56 -5.16 0.91 -36.93
CA ASN A 56 -6.56 1.23 -37.25
C ASN A 56 -7.25 2.09 -36.18
N LEU A 57 -6.48 2.63 -35.23
CA LEU A 57 -7.03 3.47 -34.17
C LEU A 57 -7.52 4.82 -34.68
N ASP A 58 -8.74 5.20 -34.32
CA ASP A 58 -9.19 6.58 -34.46
C ASP A 58 -8.59 7.46 -33.33
N ILE A 59 -7.46 8.06 -33.64
CA ILE A 59 -6.69 8.86 -32.68
C ILE A 59 -7.40 10.16 -32.29
N VAL A 60 -8.22 10.74 -33.17
CA VAL A 60 -8.97 11.98 -32.91
C VAL A 60 -10.13 11.69 -31.94
N LYS A 61 -10.85 10.59 -32.16
CA LYS A 61 -11.87 10.13 -31.19
C LYS A 61 -11.24 9.81 -29.84
N ALA A 62 -10.09 9.14 -29.81
CA ALA A 62 -9.39 8.83 -28.56
C ALA A 62 -8.96 10.11 -27.81
N GLY A 63 -8.43 11.12 -28.52
CA GLY A 63 -8.12 12.44 -27.93
C GLY A 63 -9.37 13.13 -27.39
N THR A 64 -10.50 13.05 -28.10
CA THR A 64 -11.79 13.58 -27.65
C THR A 64 -12.24 12.92 -26.34
N MET A 65 -12.15 11.59 -26.25
CA MET A 65 -12.53 10.85 -25.04
C MET A 65 -11.61 11.13 -23.87
N TYR A 66 -10.31 11.29 -24.10
CA TYR A 66 -9.37 11.69 -23.07
C TYR A 66 -9.65 13.11 -22.54
N ALA A 67 -9.98 14.05 -23.42
CA ALA A 67 -10.41 15.39 -23.04
C ALA A 67 -11.74 15.37 -22.25
N ALA A 68 -12.69 14.49 -22.62
CA ALA A 68 -13.94 14.30 -21.88
C ALA A 68 -13.70 13.83 -20.44
N GLN A 69 -12.82 12.85 -20.24
CA GLN A 69 -12.46 12.38 -18.89
C GLN A 69 -11.87 13.49 -18.04
N TYR A 70 -11.03 14.34 -18.62
CA TYR A 70 -10.50 15.49 -17.91
C TYR A 70 -11.57 16.55 -17.62
N GLN A 71 -12.47 16.82 -18.54
CA GLN A 71 -13.59 17.76 -18.32
C GLN A 71 -14.40 17.33 -17.09
N GLU A 72 -14.83 16.07 -17.03
CA GLU A 72 -15.60 15.52 -15.93
C GLU A 72 -14.85 15.71 -14.58
N TYR A 73 -13.57 15.33 -14.51
CA TYR A 73 -12.75 15.53 -13.34
C TYR A 73 -12.62 17.01 -12.95
N SER A 74 -12.38 17.90 -13.93
CA SER A 74 -12.12 19.32 -13.68
C SER A 74 -13.37 20.08 -13.23
N GLU A 75 -14.55 19.69 -13.71
CA GLU A 75 -15.84 20.23 -13.28
C GLU A 75 -16.16 19.82 -11.82
N ALA A 76 -15.93 18.57 -11.48
CA ALA A 76 -16.07 18.06 -10.10
C ALA A 76 -15.08 18.75 -9.13
N CYS A 77 -13.83 18.98 -9.57
CA CYS A 77 -12.81 19.63 -8.77
C CYS A 77 -13.10 21.12 -8.53
N GLY A 78 -13.43 21.91 -9.57
CA GLY A 78 -13.83 23.30 -9.52
C GLY A 78 -12.83 24.34 -8.97
N ARG A 79 -11.58 23.96 -8.65
CA ARG A 79 -10.63 24.76 -7.86
C ARG A 79 -9.85 25.83 -8.60
N CYS A 80 -9.77 25.78 -9.93
CA CYS A 80 -9.09 26.80 -10.72
C CYS A 80 -9.76 27.01 -12.08
N ALA A 81 -9.73 28.26 -12.56
CA ALA A 81 -10.31 28.63 -13.85
C ALA A 81 -9.62 27.92 -15.03
N PRO A 82 -8.26 27.86 -15.13
CA PRO A 82 -7.60 27.16 -16.23
C PRO A 82 -7.99 25.66 -16.30
N GLY A 83 -8.09 24.98 -15.17
CA GLY A 83 -8.54 23.58 -15.15
C GLY A 83 -9.98 23.43 -15.61
N ARG A 84 -10.92 24.15 -14.98
CA ARG A 84 -12.35 24.01 -15.23
C ARG A 84 -12.77 24.45 -16.64
N TRP A 85 -12.42 25.67 -17.02
CA TRP A 85 -12.78 26.20 -18.34
C TRP A 85 -11.93 25.62 -19.45
N GLY A 86 -10.61 25.44 -19.19
CA GLY A 86 -9.72 24.83 -20.18
C GLY A 86 -10.10 23.40 -20.51
N GLY A 87 -10.48 22.57 -19.50
CA GLY A 87 -10.96 21.22 -19.73
C GLY A 87 -12.18 21.15 -20.63
N ARG A 88 -13.14 22.04 -20.39
CA ARG A 88 -14.33 22.17 -21.23
C ARG A 88 -13.98 22.59 -22.67
N ILE A 89 -13.14 23.60 -22.83
CA ILE A 89 -12.72 24.08 -24.15
C ILE A 89 -11.95 22.99 -24.92
N LEU A 90 -11.04 22.26 -24.26
CA LEU A 90 -10.33 21.15 -24.90
C LEU A 90 -11.32 20.10 -25.45
N TYR A 91 -12.29 19.68 -24.64
CA TYR A 91 -13.30 18.74 -25.06
C TYR A 91 -14.16 19.27 -26.21
N ASP A 92 -14.75 20.47 -26.04
CA ASP A 92 -15.68 21.05 -27.03
C ASP A 92 -15.00 21.20 -28.41
N LEU A 93 -13.72 21.61 -28.46
CA LEU A 93 -12.99 21.80 -29.71
C LEU A 93 -12.57 20.47 -30.34
N PHE A 94 -12.08 19.49 -29.54
CA PHE A 94 -11.76 18.16 -30.04
C PHE A 94 -13.02 17.46 -30.58
N ASP A 95 -14.15 17.54 -29.87
CA ASP A 95 -15.41 16.99 -30.26
C ASP A 95 -15.95 17.66 -31.55
N LYS A 96 -15.80 19.00 -31.66
CA LYS A 96 -16.15 19.74 -32.87
C LYS A 96 -15.38 19.27 -34.12
N ILE A 97 -14.06 19.03 -33.95
CA ILE A 97 -13.21 18.47 -35.00
C ILE A 97 -13.64 17.05 -35.35
N ALA A 98 -13.79 16.18 -34.33
CA ALA A 98 -14.19 14.79 -34.52
C ALA A 98 -15.57 14.63 -35.24
N ARG A 99 -16.47 15.58 -35.04
CA ARG A 99 -17.76 15.64 -35.76
C ARG A 99 -17.67 16.14 -37.21
N GLY A 100 -16.49 16.49 -37.70
CA GLY A 100 -16.31 17.11 -39.02
C GLY A 100 -16.83 18.54 -39.15
N LYS A 101 -17.00 19.22 -37.98
CA LYS A 101 -17.47 20.62 -37.92
C LYS A 101 -16.35 21.60 -37.57
N GLY A 102 -15.15 21.08 -37.34
CA GLY A 102 -13.97 21.88 -37.00
C GLY A 102 -13.41 22.67 -38.19
N ASP A 103 -12.54 23.61 -37.85
CA ASP A 103 -11.74 24.36 -38.79
C ASP A 103 -10.32 24.61 -38.24
N GLN A 104 -9.42 25.21 -39.02
CA GLN A 104 -8.05 25.40 -38.62
C GLN A 104 -7.92 26.31 -37.38
N SER A 105 -8.85 27.27 -37.20
CA SER A 105 -8.83 28.13 -36.02
C SER A 105 -9.10 27.38 -34.71
N ASP A 106 -9.87 26.28 -34.80
CA ASP A 106 -10.08 25.41 -33.61
C ASP A 106 -8.79 24.70 -33.17
N VAL A 107 -7.95 24.29 -34.13
CA VAL A 107 -6.63 23.71 -33.86
C VAL A 107 -5.71 24.73 -33.21
N ASP A 108 -5.71 25.98 -33.68
CA ASP A 108 -4.90 27.07 -33.14
C ASP A 108 -5.36 27.41 -31.71
N HIS A 109 -6.66 27.49 -31.47
CA HIS A 109 -7.22 27.69 -30.13
C HIS A 109 -6.89 26.53 -29.17
N LEU A 110 -6.92 25.26 -29.64
CA LEU A 110 -6.49 24.11 -28.84
C LEU A 110 -5.04 24.23 -28.38
N LYS A 111 -4.15 24.69 -29.26
CA LYS A 111 -2.74 24.92 -28.91
C LYS A 111 -2.58 26.04 -27.88
N GLU A 112 -3.30 27.15 -28.06
CA GLU A 112 -3.26 28.30 -27.15
C GLU A 112 -3.79 27.98 -25.75
N ILE A 113 -4.96 27.31 -25.66
CA ILE A 113 -5.52 26.93 -24.36
C ILE A 113 -4.66 25.87 -23.67
N SER A 114 -4.09 24.92 -24.42
CA SER A 114 -3.16 23.93 -23.91
C SER A 114 -1.93 24.58 -23.25
N ASP A 115 -1.29 25.53 -23.93
CA ASP A 115 -0.14 26.29 -23.41
C ASP A 115 -0.52 27.08 -22.14
N THR A 116 -1.68 27.72 -22.16
CA THR A 116 -2.21 28.46 -21.00
C THR A 116 -2.45 27.55 -19.82
N MET A 117 -3.09 26.37 -20.02
CA MET A 117 -3.35 25.41 -18.97
C MET A 117 -2.05 24.85 -18.36
N MET A 118 -1.09 24.49 -19.19
CA MET A 118 0.20 23.97 -18.74
C MET A 118 0.95 24.97 -17.85
N LYS A 119 0.85 26.27 -18.11
CA LYS A 119 1.52 27.33 -17.37
C LYS A 119 0.77 27.78 -16.11
N THR A 120 -0.57 27.73 -16.10
CA THR A 120 -1.38 28.46 -15.10
C THR A 120 -2.27 27.58 -14.23
N SER A 121 -2.41 26.28 -14.52
CA SER A 121 -3.18 25.36 -13.68
C SER A 121 -2.55 25.19 -12.29
N LYS A 122 -3.41 25.10 -11.26
CA LYS A 122 -2.96 24.98 -9.86
C LYS A 122 -2.47 23.57 -9.45
N CYS A 123 -2.69 22.55 -10.28
CA CYS A 123 -2.31 21.17 -9.98
C CYS A 123 -1.79 20.46 -11.24
N GLU A 124 -1.15 19.32 -11.06
CA GLU A 124 -0.45 18.63 -12.14
C GLU A 124 -1.39 18.07 -13.20
N ILE A 125 -2.61 17.65 -12.85
CA ILE A 125 -3.55 17.12 -13.84
C ILE A 125 -3.87 18.17 -14.93
N GLY A 126 -4.12 19.41 -14.55
CA GLY A 126 -4.35 20.49 -15.52
C GLY A 126 -3.09 20.92 -16.29
N ARG A 127 -1.89 20.61 -15.77
CA ARG A 127 -0.62 20.88 -16.44
C ARG A 127 -0.17 19.79 -17.39
N THR A 128 -0.63 18.55 -17.19
CA THR A 128 -0.15 17.39 -17.93
C THR A 128 -1.13 16.88 -18.99
N VAL A 129 -2.44 17.01 -18.78
CA VAL A 129 -3.46 16.59 -19.73
C VAL A 129 -3.29 17.21 -21.13
N PRO A 130 -2.90 18.49 -21.29
CA PRO A 130 -2.69 19.04 -22.62
C PRO A 130 -1.54 18.40 -23.42
N LYS A 131 -0.53 17.81 -22.76
CA LYS A 131 0.64 17.25 -23.45
C LYS A 131 0.29 16.20 -24.51
N PRO A 132 -0.36 15.06 -24.19
CA PRO A 132 -0.70 14.06 -25.19
C PRO A 132 -1.69 14.57 -26.24
N LEU A 133 -2.54 15.56 -25.89
CA LEU A 133 -3.43 16.19 -26.85
C LEU A 133 -2.65 17.03 -27.86
N LEU A 134 -1.62 17.76 -27.43
CA LEU A 134 -0.70 18.47 -28.32
C LEU A 134 0.10 17.50 -29.19
N ASP A 135 0.48 16.34 -28.67
CA ASP A 135 1.15 15.28 -29.45
C ASP A 135 0.23 14.78 -30.58
N ILE A 136 -1.07 14.58 -30.30
CA ILE A 136 -2.05 14.25 -31.35
C ILE A 136 -2.11 15.33 -32.42
N LEU A 137 -2.21 16.61 -32.02
CA LEU A 137 -2.26 17.74 -32.97
C LEU A 137 -1.00 17.87 -33.82
N ASN A 138 0.16 17.47 -33.30
CA ASN A 138 1.44 17.62 -33.99
C ASN A 138 1.81 16.40 -34.86
N TYR A 139 1.60 15.19 -34.37
CA TYR A 139 2.08 13.95 -35.01
C TYR A 139 1.01 13.21 -35.82
N PHE A 140 -0.28 13.61 -35.66
CA PHE A 140 -1.42 13.07 -36.38
C PHE A 140 -2.20 14.20 -37.06
N SER A 141 -1.47 15.22 -37.52
CA SER A 141 -2.04 16.38 -38.21
C SER A 141 -2.78 16.02 -39.50
N ASP A 142 -2.33 14.99 -40.22
CA ASP A 142 -2.95 14.55 -41.44
C ASP A 142 -4.38 14.00 -41.22
N ASP A 143 -4.55 13.24 -40.12
CA ASP A 143 -5.88 12.74 -39.70
C ASP A 143 -6.84 13.92 -39.40
N ILE A 144 -6.34 14.90 -38.63
CA ILE A 144 -7.11 16.10 -38.26
C ILE A 144 -7.45 16.94 -39.47
N ASN A 145 -6.46 17.21 -40.34
CA ASN A 145 -6.67 18.00 -41.56
C ASN A 145 -7.68 17.32 -42.49
N ASN A 146 -7.62 16.00 -42.63
CA ASN A 146 -8.61 15.24 -43.45
C ASN A 146 -10.04 15.45 -42.95
N LEU A 147 -10.27 15.45 -41.61
CA LEU A 147 -11.60 15.70 -41.03
C LEU A 147 -12.06 17.14 -41.27
N ILE A 148 -11.15 18.12 -41.16
CA ILE A 148 -11.43 19.55 -41.32
C ILE A 148 -11.72 19.90 -42.79
N GLU A 149 -10.87 19.43 -43.73
CA GLU A 149 -10.95 19.78 -45.12
C GLU A 149 -12.17 19.11 -45.80
N ASN A 150 -12.38 17.84 -45.51
CA ASN A 150 -13.47 17.05 -46.13
C ASN A 150 -14.80 17.17 -45.36
N LYS A 151 -14.85 17.85 -44.23
CA LYS A 151 -16.02 17.98 -43.34
C LYS A 151 -16.69 16.64 -43.02
N ILE A 152 -15.86 15.64 -42.75
CA ILE A 152 -16.32 14.28 -42.41
C ILE A 152 -16.14 14.00 -40.91
N LYS A 153 -16.99 13.13 -40.38
CA LYS A 153 -16.81 12.62 -39.04
C LYS A 153 -15.57 11.73 -38.96
N SER A 154 -14.94 11.73 -37.80
CA SER A 154 -13.93 10.75 -37.41
C SER A 154 -14.49 9.33 -37.59
N PRO A 155 -13.70 8.35 -38.12
CA PRO A 155 -14.22 7.05 -38.55
C PRO A 155 -15.00 6.28 -37.48
N GLU A 156 -14.56 6.33 -36.23
CA GLU A 156 -15.16 5.60 -35.11
C GLU A 156 -15.99 6.51 -34.20
N TYR A 157 -16.38 7.71 -34.67
CA TYR A 157 -17.06 8.69 -33.80
C TYR A 157 -18.36 8.13 -33.19
N ASP A 158 -19.16 7.43 -34.00
CA ASP A 158 -20.45 6.86 -33.61
C ASP A 158 -20.32 5.37 -33.11
N ASN A 159 -19.10 4.83 -33.01
CA ASN A 159 -18.87 3.46 -32.58
C ASN A 159 -18.87 3.39 -31.05
N GLU A 160 -19.86 2.70 -30.47
CA GLU A 160 -20.02 2.49 -29.03
C GLU A 160 -19.31 1.20 -28.50
N ASP A 161 -18.80 0.36 -29.41
CA ASP A 161 -18.20 -0.93 -29.07
C ASP A 161 -16.75 -0.76 -28.53
N ILE A 162 -16.16 0.44 -28.66
CA ILE A 162 -14.81 0.74 -28.20
C ILE A 162 -14.83 1.19 -26.75
N ASN A 163 -14.05 0.53 -25.90
CA ASN A 163 -13.94 0.87 -24.50
C ASN A 163 -12.79 1.88 -24.26
N TYR A 164 -13.14 3.03 -23.69
CA TYR A 164 -12.21 4.07 -23.24
C TYR A 164 -12.13 4.01 -21.71
N ILE A 165 -11.11 3.33 -21.21
CA ILE A 165 -10.98 3.04 -19.78
C ILE A 165 -9.98 4.01 -19.17
N ALA A 166 -10.47 4.95 -18.35
CA ALA A 166 -9.66 5.97 -17.71
C ALA A 166 -9.55 5.75 -16.20
N LYS A 167 -8.38 6.09 -15.64
CA LYS A 167 -8.13 6.08 -14.20
C LYS A 167 -7.33 7.30 -13.79
N VAL A 168 -7.76 7.94 -12.69
CA VAL A 168 -6.98 8.98 -12.02
C VAL A 168 -6.05 8.34 -11.00
N THR A 169 -4.80 8.74 -11.00
CA THR A 169 -3.78 8.28 -10.05
C THR A 169 -2.86 9.41 -9.60
N ALA A 170 -1.96 9.13 -8.67
CA ALA A 170 -0.87 10.00 -8.26
C ALA A 170 0.32 9.16 -7.77
N PRO A 171 1.57 9.66 -7.78
CA PRO A 171 2.72 8.89 -7.31
C PRO A 171 2.57 8.32 -5.90
N CYS A 172 1.96 9.07 -4.97
CA CYS A 172 1.68 8.61 -3.62
C CYS A 172 0.55 7.57 -3.56
N MET A 173 -0.44 7.64 -4.45
CA MET A 173 -1.51 6.63 -4.57
C MET A 173 -0.95 5.31 -5.12
N ASP A 174 -0.15 5.39 -6.18
CA ASP A 174 0.53 4.25 -6.80
C ASP A 174 1.49 3.54 -5.83
N ALA A 175 2.17 4.30 -4.97
CA ALA A 175 3.05 3.75 -3.95
C ALA A 175 2.32 3.08 -2.77
N CYS A 176 1.06 3.42 -2.55
CA CYS A 176 0.25 2.85 -1.48
C CYS A 176 -0.26 1.47 -1.90
N PRO A 177 0.05 0.37 -1.17
CA PRO A 177 -0.46 -0.96 -1.50
C PRO A 177 -1.99 -1.07 -1.52
N ASP A 178 -2.67 -0.13 -0.87
CA ASP A 178 -4.13 -0.04 -0.81
C ASP A 178 -4.71 1.07 -1.71
N HIS A 179 -3.87 1.76 -2.47
CA HIS A 179 -4.24 2.83 -3.41
C HIS A 179 -5.16 3.91 -2.81
N VAL A 180 -4.90 4.30 -1.54
CA VAL A 180 -5.67 5.36 -0.87
C VAL A 180 -5.59 6.66 -1.65
N ASP A 181 -6.71 7.35 -1.84
CA ASP A 181 -6.73 8.69 -2.46
C ASP A 181 -6.14 9.73 -1.50
N ILE A 182 -4.80 9.74 -1.47
CA ILE A 182 -4.00 10.58 -0.57
C ILE A 182 -4.23 12.08 -0.83
N PRO A 183 -4.20 12.57 -2.08
CA PRO A 183 -4.49 13.97 -2.33
C PRO A 183 -5.91 14.40 -1.92
N ALA A 184 -6.90 13.49 -1.97
CA ALA A 184 -8.27 13.81 -1.56
C ALA A 184 -8.39 13.99 -0.05
N TYR A 185 -7.82 13.10 0.76
CA TYR A 185 -7.92 13.28 2.21
C TYR A 185 -7.06 14.46 2.72
N ILE A 186 -5.89 14.72 2.12
CA ILE A 186 -5.08 15.90 2.42
C ILE A 186 -5.86 17.18 2.10
N GLU A 187 -6.61 17.20 1.00
CA GLU A 187 -7.46 18.33 0.67
C GLU A 187 -8.59 18.52 1.68
N GLY A 188 -9.15 17.43 2.23
CA GLY A 188 -10.09 17.50 3.34
C GLY A 188 -9.49 18.16 4.58
N VAL A 189 -8.22 17.85 4.92
CA VAL A 189 -7.48 18.53 6.01
C VAL A 189 -7.30 20.01 5.70
N LYS A 190 -6.89 20.35 4.49
CA LYS A 190 -6.69 21.73 4.01
C LYS A 190 -7.95 22.58 4.06
N ASP A 191 -9.09 21.97 3.79
CA ASP A 191 -10.40 22.60 3.88
C ASP A 191 -10.96 22.61 5.33
N LEU A 192 -10.19 22.12 6.32
CA LEU A 192 -10.62 21.89 7.70
C LEU A 192 -11.89 20.98 7.80
N ASN A 193 -12.11 20.17 6.79
CA ASN A 193 -13.20 19.21 6.73
C ASN A 193 -12.65 17.78 7.02
N PHE A 194 -12.40 17.52 8.29
CA PHE A 194 -11.81 16.26 8.73
C PHE A 194 -12.75 15.06 8.49
N ALA A 195 -14.05 15.25 8.51
CA ALA A 195 -15.01 14.20 8.15
C ALA A 195 -14.83 13.75 6.70
N LYS A 196 -14.71 14.70 5.75
CA LYS A 196 -14.41 14.40 4.35
C LYS A 196 -13.05 13.74 4.19
N SER A 197 -12.03 14.18 4.94
CA SER A 197 -10.71 13.57 4.97
C SER A 197 -10.78 12.10 5.38
N LEU A 198 -11.48 11.79 6.47
CA LEU A 198 -11.64 10.44 6.97
C LEU A 198 -12.45 9.55 6.01
N GLN A 199 -13.55 10.06 5.45
CA GLN A 199 -14.34 9.33 4.45
C GLN A 199 -13.52 8.99 3.20
N ALA A 200 -12.71 9.92 2.70
CA ALA A 200 -11.80 9.66 1.58
C ALA A 200 -10.77 8.56 1.93
N THR A 201 -10.26 8.55 3.17
CA THR A 201 -9.37 7.48 3.63
C THR A 201 -10.10 6.14 3.69
N LYS A 202 -11.29 6.09 4.29
CA LYS A 202 -12.06 4.85 4.52
C LYS A 202 -12.65 4.22 3.25
N GLN A 203 -12.59 4.89 2.09
CA GLN A 203 -12.95 4.27 0.81
C GLN A 203 -12.12 3.02 0.50
N THR A 204 -10.87 3.03 0.91
CA THR A 204 -9.96 1.91 0.68
C THR A 204 -9.34 1.37 1.97
N MET A 205 -9.17 2.21 3.01
CA MET A 205 -8.45 1.92 4.25
C MET A 205 -9.37 2.01 5.47
N PRO A 206 -9.92 0.89 5.98
CA PRO A 206 -10.77 0.90 7.16
C PRO A 206 -10.00 1.21 8.45
N PHE A 207 -8.69 1.01 8.47
CA PHE A 207 -7.78 1.20 9.62
C PHE A 207 -7.13 2.58 9.61
N ALA A 208 -7.94 3.65 9.63
CA ALA A 208 -7.44 5.01 9.54
C ALA A 208 -6.59 5.42 10.77
N HIS A 209 -7.02 5.04 11.99
CA HIS A 209 -6.27 5.29 13.22
C HIS A 209 -4.94 4.52 13.24
N THR A 210 -5.00 3.24 12.88
CA THR A 210 -3.84 2.35 12.85
C THR A 210 -2.81 2.79 11.81
N CYS A 211 -3.23 2.96 10.56
CA CYS A 211 -2.34 3.39 9.49
C CYS A 211 -1.94 4.88 9.56
N GLY A 212 -2.58 5.66 10.41
CA GLY A 212 -2.15 7.01 10.80
C GLY A 212 -1.01 7.02 11.83
N ARG A 213 -0.67 5.86 12.45
CA ARG A 213 0.33 5.74 13.50
C ARG A 213 1.47 4.79 13.16
N VAL A 214 1.15 3.60 12.62
CA VAL A 214 2.14 2.52 12.46
C VAL A 214 2.32 2.04 11.00
N CYS A 215 1.90 2.83 10.03
CA CYS A 215 2.18 2.58 8.62
C CYS A 215 3.65 2.92 8.30
N PRO A 216 4.36 2.08 7.52
CA PRO A 216 5.71 2.43 7.03
C PRO A 216 5.71 3.52 5.94
N HIS A 217 4.57 4.07 5.61
CA HIS A 217 4.28 5.21 4.70
C HIS A 217 5.09 5.23 3.37
N PRO A 218 5.08 4.15 2.55
CA PRO A 218 5.80 4.13 1.27
C PRO A 218 5.36 5.23 0.30
N CYS A 219 4.19 5.82 0.52
CA CYS A 219 3.69 6.98 -0.20
C CYS A 219 4.54 8.24 0.01
N GLU A 220 5.22 8.38 1.14
CA GLU A 220 6.14 9.50 1.41
C GLU A 220 7.45 9.32 0.63
N ASP A 221 7.97 8.09 0.50
CA ASP A 221 9.14 7.78 -0.32
C ASP A 221 8.94 8.10 -1.80
N GLN A 222 7.70 8.07 -2.27
CA GLN A 222 7.32 8.40 -3.64
C GLN A 222 6.48 9.68 -3.73
N CYS A 223 6.56 10.51 -2.70
CA CYS A 223 5.99 11.83 -2.76
C CYS A 223 6.78 12.69 -3.76
N ARG A 224 6.12 13.14 -4.83
CA ARG A 224 6.73 13.95 -5.88
C ARG A 224 7.38 15.23 -5.33
N ARG A 225 6.94 15.71 -4.16
CA ARG A 225 7.53 16.86 -3.51
C ARG A 225 8.99 16.65 -3.09
N THR A 226 9.46 15.40 -2.91
CA THR A 226 10.88 15.10 -2.68
C THR A 226 11.80 15.58 -3.79
N ASN A 227 11.29 15.77 -5.02
CA ASN A 227 12.03 16.35 -6.13
C ASN A 227 12.15 17.91 -6.01
N LEU A 228 11.47 18.52 -5.04
CA LEU A 228 11.47 19.98 -4.79
C LEU A 228 12.18 20.33 -3.48
N ASP A 229 11.78 19.69 -2.38
CA ASP A 229 12.35 19.84 -1.04
C ASP A 229 12.20 18.53 -0.23
N GLU A 230 11.21 18.38 0.64
CA GLU A 230 10.97 17.22 1.48
C GLU A 230 9.57 16.64 1.22
N ALA A 231 9.40 15.33 1.40
CA ALA A 231 8.10 14.68 1.33
C ALA A 231 7.08 15.36 2.25
N VAL A 232 5.81 15.31 1.87
CA VAL A 232 4.71 15.68 2.76
C VAL A 232 4.56 14.61 3.84
N SER A 233 4.31 15.00 5.09
CA SER A 233 4.01 14.09 6.23
C SER A 233 2.62 13.46 6.06
N ILE A 234 2.52 12.54 5.11
CA ILE A 234 1.26 11.96 4.64
C ILE A 234 0.59 11.12 5.74
N MET A 235 1.39 10.38 6.52
CA MET A 235 0.89 9.54 7.61
C MET A 235 0.24 10.38 8.71
N GLU A 236 0.88 11.45 9.15
CA GLU A 236 0.36 12.36 10.18
C GLU A 236 -0.92 13.08 9.72
N LEU A 237 -1.00 13.47 8.45
CA LEU A 237 -2.21 14.07 7.88
C LEU A 237 -3.39 13.09 7.79
N LYS A 238 -3.15 11.79 7.72
CA LYS A 238 -4.17 10.76 7.83
C LYS A 238 -4.65 10.63 9.27
N ARG A 239 -3.71 10.61 10.23
CA ARG A 239 -3.97 10.49 11.66
C ARG A 239 -4.93 11.56 12.17
N ILE A 240 -4.73 12.83 11.82
CA ILE A 240 -5.60 13.92 12.30
C ILE A 240 -7.05 13.75 11.85
N GLY A 241 -7.29 13.20 10.66
CA GLY A 241 -8.64 12.87 10.19
C GLY A 241 -9.30 11.78 11.02
N ALA A 242 -8.54 10.73 11.39
CA ALA A 242 -9.00 9.65 12.23
C ALA A 242 -9.27 10.12 13.67
N ASP A 243 -8.31 10.82 14.29
CA ASP A 243 -8.44 11.32 15.66
C ASP A 243 -9.62 12.28 15.83
N TYR A 244 -9.99 13.04 14.79
CA TYR A 244 -11.17 13.91 14.80
C TYR A 244 -12.48 13.15 15.13
N GLU A 245 -12.68 11.95 14.56
CA GLU A 245 -13.86 11.11 14.86
C GLU A 245 -13.91 10.72 16.33
N THR A 246 -12.76 10.27 16.87
CA THR A 246 -12.65 9.78 18.25
C THR A 246 -12.71 10.91 19.27
N ASP A 247 -11.94 11.96 19.08
CA ASP A 247 -11.83 13.07 20.05
C ASP A 247 -13.11 13.90 20.15
N ARG A 248 -13.96 13.85 19.13
CA ARG A 248 -15.28 14.47 19.12
C ARG A 248 -16.43 13.55 19.52
N GLY A 249 -16.15 12.24 19.73
CA GLY A 249 -17.17 11.24 20.05
C GLY A 249 -18.24 11.12 18.97
N LEU A 250 -17.85 11.22 17.70
CA LEU A 250 -18.77 11.14 16.57
C LEU A 250 -19.17 9.69 16.29
N ASP A 251 -20.32 9.51 15.64
CA ASP A 251 -20.71 8.25 15.03
C ASP A 251 -19.70 7.84 13.96
N PHE A 252 -19.58 6.53 13.71
CA PHE A 252 -18.64 6.01 12.71
C PHE A 252 -18.95 6.55 11.31
N LEU A 253 -17.95 7.14 10.69
CA LEU A 253 -18.04 7.63 9.32
C LEU A 253 -17.65 6.50 8.35
N TYR A 254 -18.55 6.18 7.44
CA TYR A 254 -18.32 5.21 6.36
C TYR A 254 -18.18 5.92 5.01
N PRO A 255 -17.52 5.31 4.02
CA PRO A 255 -17.38 5.89 2.68
C PRO A 255 -18.69 5.92 1.90
N SER A 256 -19.58 5.00 2.19
CA SER A 256 -20.92 4.86 1.59
C SER A 256 -21.90 4.26 2.61
N GLU A 257 -23.19 4.37 2.33
CA GLU A 257 -24.19 3.62 3.06
C GLU A 257 -24.02 2.11 2.82
N GLN A 258 -24.19 1.33 3.87
CA GLN A 258 -24.20 -0.13 3.78
C GLN A 258 -25.41 -0.60 2.96
N LYS A 259 -25.18 -1.47 1.98
CA LYS A 259 -26.28 -2.11 1.24
C LYS A 259 -27.08 -3.05 2.16
N PRO A 260 -28.39 -3.21 1.92
CA PRO A 260 -29.19 -4.19 2.65
C PRO A 260 -28.61 -5.60 2.53
N LEU A 261 -28.73 -6.41 3.58
CA LEU A 261 -28.29 -7.82 3.53
C LEU A 261 -29.01 -8.57 2.40
N ASN A 262 -28.23 -9.28 1.60
CA ASN A 262 -28.66 -9.94 0.35
C ASN A 262 -28.77 -11.47 0.46
N GLY A 263 -28.66 -12.01 1.68
CA GLY A 263 -28.75 -13.44 1.96
C GLY A 263 -27.47 -14.23 1.69
N LYS A 264 -26.39 -13.58 1.22
CA LYS A 264 -25.06 -14.18 1.05
C LYS A 264 -24.26 -14.12 2.34
N LYS A 265 -23.42 -15.15 2.57
CA LYS A 265 -22.64 -15.27 3.79
C LYS A 265 -21.24 -15.81 3.54
N VAL A 266 -20.23 -15.16 4.13
CA VAL A 266 -18.80 -15.54 4.01
C VAL A 266 -18.24 -15.92 5.38
N ALA A 267 -17.49 -17.03 5.45
CA ALA A 267 -16.67 -17.35 6.61
C ALA A 267 -15.29 -16.73 6.45
N ILE A 268 -14.81 -16.05 7.49
CA ILE A 268 -13.49 -15.42 7.52
C ILE A 268 -12.68 -16.03 8.66
N VAL A 269 -11.50 -16.57 8.36
CA VAL A 269 -10.61 -17.23 9.32
C VAL A 269 -9.47 -16.31 9.69
N GLY A 270 -9.48 -15.77 10.89
CA GLY A 270 -8.56 -14.77 11.43
C GLY A 270 -9.16 -13.36 11.46
N ALA A 271 -9.07 -12.70 12.62
CA ALA A 271 -9.51 -11.34 12.85
C ALA A 271 -8.35 -10.34 12.89
N GLY A 272 -7.28 -10.60 12.15
CA GLY A 272 -6.22 -9.63 11.86
C GLY A 272 -6.65 -8.59 10.80
N PRO A 273 -5.76 -7.67 10.41
CA PRO A 273 -6.08 -6.61 9.44
C PRO A 273 -6.70 -7.12 8.14
N ALA A 274 -6.21 -8.24 7.59
CA ALA A 274 -6.77 -8.82 6.36
C ALA A 274 -8.20 -9.31 6.55
N GLY A 275 -8.47 -10.13 7.58
CA GLY A 275 -9.82 -10.67 7.83
C GLY A 275 -10.83 -9.57 8.16
N LEU A 276 -10.45 -8.60 9.00
CA LEU A 276 -11.30 -7.45 9.34
C LEU A 276 -11.58 -6.55 8.14
N THR A 277 -10.59 -6.34 7.25
CA THR A 277 -10.80 -5.62 5.97
C THR A 277 -11.77 -6.36 5.07
N GLY A 278 -11.61 -7.70 4.96
CA GLY A 278 -12.54 -8.54 4.23
C GLY A 278 -13.98 -8.38 4.75
N ALA A 279 -14.16 -8.47 6.07
CA ALA A 279 -15.46 -8.28 6.71
C ALA A 279 -16.06 -6.90 6.43
N TYR A 280 -15.23 -5.83 6.49
CA TYR A 280 -15.66 -4.45 6.26
C TYR A 280 -16.25 -4.26 4.86
N TYR A 281 -15.50 -4.63 3.82
CA TYR A 281 -15.96 -4.38 2.43
C TYR A 281 -17.08 -5.33 2.00
N LEU A 282 -17.06 -6.59 2.46
CA LEU A 282 -18.16 -7.52 2.19
C LEU A 282 -19.46 -7.05 2.88
N ALA A 283 -19.37 -6.58 4.12
CA ALA A 283 -20.55 -6.06 4.83
C ALA A 283 -21.11 -4.80 4.19
N LEU A 284 -20.27 -3.87 3.71
CA LEU A 284 -20.74 -2.71 2.94
C LEU A 284 -21.51 -3.12 1.69
N GLU A 285 -21.17 -4.23 1.06
CA GLU A 285 -21.89 -4.82 -0.09
C GLU A 285 -23.13 -5.64 0.31
N GLY A 286 -23.50 -5.67 1.60
CA GLY A 286 -24.67 -6.39 2.11
C GLY A 286 -24.46 -7.91 2.25
N ILE A 287 -23.22 -8.36 2.34
CA ILE A 287 -22.85 -9.78 2.54
C ILE A 287 -22.56 -10.00 4.02
N ALA A 288 -23.21 -10.97 4.65
CA ALA A 288 -22.96 -11.30 6.05
C ALA A 288 -21.61 -11.99 6.22
N CYS A 289 -20.90 -11.72 7.33
CA CYS A 289 -19.57 -12.25 7.61
C CYS A 289 -19.50 -12.81 9.04
N ASP A 290 -19.13 -14.08 9.17
CA ASP A 290 -18.71 -14.67 10.44
C ASP A 290 -17.18 -14.69 10.48
N VAL A 291 -16.60 -13.94 11.41
CA VAL A 291 -15.14 -13.84 11.57
C VAL A 291 -14.71 -14.67 12.77
N PHE A 292 -13.90 -15.69 12.51
CA PHE A 292 -13.42 -16.65 13.52
C PHE A 292 -12.01 -16.28 13.96
N GLU A 293 -11.80 -16.08 15.27
CA GLU A 293 -10.51 -15.72 15.85
C GLU A 293 -10.14 -16.67 16.99
N GLU A 294 -8.92 -17.22 16.96
CA GLU A 294 -8.45 -18.12 18.01
C GLU A 294 -8.07 -17.42 19.31
N LEU A 295 -7.64 -16.16 19.22
CA LEU A 295 -7.29 -15.33 20.36
C LEU A 295 -8.55 -14.83 21.10
N PRO A 296 -8.41 -14.44 22.38
CA PRO A 296 -9.49 -13.83 23.14
C PRO A 296 -9.80 -12.38 22.70
N VAL A 297 -8.95 -11.80 21.85
CA VAL A 297 -9.03 -10.41 21.38
C VAL A 297 -8.99 -10.35 19.86
N LEU A 298 -9.64 -9.34 19.30
CA LEU A 298 -9.62 -9.06 17.87
C LEU A 298 -8.40 -8.22 17.50
N GLY A 299 -7.98 -8.29 16.23
CA GLY A 299 -6.99 -7.38 15.66
C GLY A 299 -5.67 -8.03 15.28
N GLY A 300 -5.48 -9.32 15.55
CA GLY A 300 -4.27 -10.06 15.15
C GLY A 300 -2.98 -9.40 15.66
N GLU A 301 -1.91 -9.46 14.87
CA GLU A 301 -0.59 -8.91 15.23
C GLU A 301 -0.59 -7.40 15.54
N VAL A 302 -1.56 -6.63 15.08
CA VAL A 302 -1.68 -5.21 15.47
C VAL A 302 -2.10 -5.07 16.92
N ALA A 303 -3.00 -5.94 17.38
CA ALA A 303 -3.48 -5.93 18.75
C ALA A 303 -2.43 -6.45 19.74
N VAL A 304 -1.83 -7.60 19.43
CA VAL A 304 -0.93 -8.31 20.37
C VAL A 304 0.55 -8.14 20.06
N GLY A 305 0.92 -7.73 18.86
CA GLY A 305 2.33 -7.52 18.47
C GLY A 305 2.78 -6.06 18.55
N VAL A 306 1.93 -5.09 18.18
CA VAL A 306 2.30 -3.66 18.24
C VAL A 306 2.12 -3.12 19.65
N PRO A 307 3.14 -2.49 20.26
CA PRO A 307 3.06 -1.99 21.62
C PRO A 307 2.08 -0.82 21.80
N GLU A 308 1.55 -0.71 23.04
CA GLU A 308 0.59 0.33 23.43
C GLU A 308 1.12 1.75 23.19
N TYR A 309 2.40 2.01 23.49
CA TYR A 309 3.02 3.33 23.30
C TYR A 309 3.18 3.76 21.83
N ARG A 310 3.00 2.83 20.83
CA ARG A 310 2.98 3.12 19.40
C ARG A 310 1.56 3.16 18.84
N MET A 311 0.72 2.25 19.32
CA MET A 311 -0.67 2.10 18.87
C MET A 311 -1.57 1.87 20.07
N PRO A 312 -2.08 2.96 20.70
CA PRO A 312 -3.00 2.85 21.82
C PRO A 312 -4.21 2.00 21.47
N TRP A 313 -4.57 1.09 22.36
CA TRP A 313 -5.67 0.16 22.14
C TRP A 313 -7.01 0.87 21.91
N ASP A 314 -7.28 1.95 22.62
CA ASP A 314 -8.49 2.73 22.47
C ASP A 314 -8.66 3.28 21.04
N ARG A 315 -7.56 3.61 20.35
CA ARG A 315 -7.55 4.07 18.97
C ARG A 315 -7.73 2.92 17.99
N TYR A 316 -7.01 1.81 18.19
CA TYR A 316 -7.19 0.62 17.33
C TYR A 316 -8.57 0.01 17.47
N LYS A 317 -9.09 -0.02 18.71
CA LYS A 317 -10.44 -0.48 18.98
C LYS A 317 -11.51 0.28 18.19
N LYS A 318 -11.32 1.57 17.93
CA LYS A 318 -12.26 2.35 17.08
C LYS A 318 -12.33 1.84 15.65
N ASP A 319 -11.19 1.48 15.04
CA ASP A 319 -11.19 0.87 13.72
C ASP A 319 -11.96 -0.46 13.73
N ILE A 320 -11.78 -1.30 14.76
CA ILE A 320 -12.48 -2.60 14.93
C ILE A 320 -13.97 -2.41 15.21
N ASP A 321 -14.32 -1.50 16.12
CA ASP A 321 -15.72 -1.21 16.50
C ASP A 321 -16.52 -0.73 15.29
N ALA A 322 -15.91 0.08 14.42
CA ALA A 322 -16.55 0.54 13.19
C ALA A 322 -16.88 -0.63 12.25
N ILE A 323 -16.04 -1.67 12.21
CA ILE A 323 -16.29 -2.88 11.42
C ILE A 323 -17.41 -3.71 12.06
N GLY A 324 -17.37 -3.90 13.38
CA GLY A 324 -18.35 -4.67 14.13
C GLY A 324 -19.75 -4.01 14.18
N ALA A 325 -19.83 -2.69 13.96
CA ALA A 325 -21.09 -1.97 13.89
C ALA A 325 -21.84 -2.16 12.57
N LEU A 326 -21.19 -2.70 11.53
CA LEU A 326 -21.84 -3.02 10.26
C LEU A 326 -22.79 -4.21 10.43
N ASN A 327 -23.99 -4.07 9.88
CA ASN A 327 -25.00 -5.12 9.94
C ASN A 327 -24.53 -6.39 9.24
N GLY A 328 -24.68 -7.55 9.90
CA GLY A 328 -24.27 -8.86 9.37
C GLY A 328 -22.83 -9.26 9.66
N VAL A 329 -22.04 -8.46 10.39
CA VAL A 329 -20.72 -8.87 10.89
C VAL A 329 -20.87 -9.49 12.27
N GLU A 330 -20.36 -10.72 12.43
CA GLU A 330 -20.33 -11.43 13.71
C GLU A 330 -18.91 -11.88 14.03
N PHE A 331 -18.38 -11.47 15.19
CA PHE A 331 -17.06 -11.89 15.67
C PHE A 331 -17.18 -13.08 16.62
N LYS A 332 -16.38 -14.13 16.35
CA LYS A 332 -16.32 -15.37 17.13
C LYS A 332 -14.89 -15.56 17.67
N VAL A 333 -14.60 -14.85 18.75
CA VAL A 333 -13.31 -14.97 19.46
C VAL A 333 -13.19 -16.29 20.22
N ASN A 334 -11.97 -16.66 20.68
CA ASN A 334 -11.69 -17.96 21.33
C ASN A 334 -12.15 -19.16 20.48
N THR A 335 -12.15 -19.01 19.17
CA THR A 335 -12.64 -20.04 18.23
C THR A 335 -11.56 -20.44 17.27
N LYS A 336 -10.81 -21.47 17.63
CA LYS A 336 -9.80 -22.07 16.75
C LYS A 336 -10.47 -22.87 15.66
N VAL A 337 -10.39 -22.40 14.41
CA VAL A 337 -10.91 -23.11 13.24
C VAL A 337 -10.13 -24.40 13.01
N THR A 338 -10.85 -25.48 12.71
CA THR A 338 -10.27 -26.80 12.45
C THR A 338 -10.58 -27.26 11.03
N ALA A 339 -9.88 -28.29 10.55
CA ALA A 339 -10.14 -28.89 9.24
C ALA A 339 -11.60 -29.36 9.10
N LYS A 340 -12.18 -29.94 10.17
CA LYS A 340 -13.58 -30.34 10.17
C LYS A 340 -14.53 -29.15 9.97
N MET A 341 -14.32 -28.04 10.67
CA MET A 341 -15.12 -26.82 10.50
C MET A 341 -15.02 -26.28 9.08
N LEU A 342 -13.83 -26.27 8.48
CA LEU A 342 -13.64 -25.79 7.11
C LEU A 342 -14.42 -26.62 6.10
N LEU A 343 -14.49 -27.95 6.27
CA LEU A 343 -15.33 -28.82 5.42
C LEU A 343 -16.82 -28.54 5.61
N GLU A 344 -17.25 -28.21 6.83
CA GLU A 344 -18.62 -27.79 7.11
C GLU A 344 -18.91 -26.41 6.49
N PHE A 345 -17.93 -25.49 6.50
CA PHE A 345 -18.05 -24.14 5.92
C PHE A 345 -18.29 -24.19 4.41
N GLU A 346 -17.71 -25.15 3.68
CA GLU A 346 -17.98 -25.30 2.23
C GLU A 346 -19.46 -25.52 1.89
N THR A 347 -20.24 -25.99 2.85
CA THR A 347 -21.68 -26.25 2.65
C THR A 347 -22.59 -25.22 3.29
N THR A 348 -22.06 -24.38 4.19
CA THR A 348 -22.83 -23.43 4.99
C THR A 348 -22.58 -21.97 4.62
N TYR A 349 -21.48 -21.68 3.90
CA TYR A 349 -21.12 -20.35 3.44
C TYR A 349 -20.97 -20.32 1.91
N ASP A 350 -21.20 -19.15 1.32
CA ASP A 350 -21.04 -18.95 -0.13
C ASP A 350 -19.57 -18.85 -0.56
N ALA A 351 -18.67 -18.46 0.37
CA ALA A 351 -17.22 -18.46 0.20
C ALA A 351 -16.50 -18.48 1.55
N ILE A 352 -15.20 -18.80 1.52
CA ILE A 352 -14.29 -18.82 2.68
C ILE A 352 -13.12 -17.90 2.37
N LEU A 353 -12.79 -16.96 3.28
CA LEU A 353 -11.57 -16.14 3.23
C LEU A 353 -10.61 -16.61 4.33
N LEU A 354 -9.46 -17.14 3.96
CA LEU A 354 -8.37 -17.49 4.86
C LEU A 354 -7.48 -16.25 5.08
N ALA A 355 -7.40 -15.78 6.32
CA ALA A 355 -6.65 -14.60 6.73
C ALA A 355 -5.93 -14.83 8.09
N SER A 356 -5.41 -16.05 8.29
CA SER A 356 -4.85 -16.52 9.57
C SER A 356 -3.46 -15.94 9.91
N GLY A 357 -2.86 -15.17 9.00
CA GLY A 357 -1.56 -14.54 9.23
C GLY A 357 -0.38 -15.51 9.35
N THR A 358 0.70 -15.05 10.01
CA THR A 358 1.93 -15.81 10.26
C THR A 358 2.30 -15.67 11.75
N ARG A 359 2.24 -16.74 12.52
CA ARG A 359 2.47 -16.72 13.99
C ARG A 359 3.55 -17.67 14.47
N ILE A 360 4.25 -18.39 13.57
CA ILE A 360 5.35 -19.28 13.94
C ILE A 360 6.67 -18.53 13.78
N SER A 361 7.31 -18.17 14.89
CA SER A 361 8.63 -17.52 14.85
C SER A 361 9.69 -18.45 14.26
N LYS A 362 10.55 -17.88 13.40
CA LYS A 362 11.70 -18.61 12.84
C LYS A 362 12.87 -18.59 13.81
N LYS A 363 13.72 -19.62 13.69
CA LYS A 363 14.97 -19.75 14.45
C LYS A 363 16.10 -18.90 13.84
N VAL A 364 17.07 -18.48 14.66
CA VAL A 364 18.30 -17.83 14.19
C VAL A 364 19.25 -18.82 13.49
N ARG A 365 19.05 -20.14 13.73
CA ARG A 365 19.87 -21.26 13.20
C ARG A 365 21.28 -21.27 13.76
N ALA A 366 21.43 -20.90 15.04
CA ALA A 366 22.66 -21.04 15.79
C ALA A 366 22.87 -22.49 16.24
N VAL A 367 24.13 -22.85 16.50
CA VAL A 367 24.48 -24.13 17.12
C VAL A 367 23.86 -24.16 18.53
N ASN A 368 23.33 -25.31 18.95
CA ASN A 368 22.66 -25.53 20.23
C ASN A 368 21.35 -24.75 20.43
N GLU A 369 20.75 -24.19 19.40
CA GLU A 369 19.48 -23.47 19.50
C GLU A 369 18.31 -24.42 19.83
N ARG A 370 17.66 -24.19 20.97
CA ARG A 370 16.50 -24.96 21.45
C ARG A 370 15.39 -24.02 21.92
N LEU A 371 14.15 -24.33 21.57
CA LEU A 371 12.98 -23.50 21.91
C LEU A 371 12.52 -23.68 23.37
N ASP A 372 12.91 -24.77 24.02
CA ASP A 372 12.57 -25.13 25.40
C ASP A 372 13.62 -24.64 26.43
N MET A 373 14.62 -23.90 25.97
CA MET A 373 15.65 -23.29 26.83
C MET A 373 15.02 -22.13 27.59
N GLU A 374 15.21 -22.12 28.91
CA GLU A 374 14.86 -20.95 29.74
C GLU A 374 15.71 -19.75 29.32
N GLY A 375 15.07 -18.61 29.10
CA GLY A 375 15.68 -17.41 28.52
C GLY A 375 15.66 -17.32 27.02
N TYR A 376 15.22 -18.38 26.30
CA TYR A 376 14.93 -18.29 24.85
C TYR A 376 13.45 -17.95 24.65
N TRP A 377 13.15 -16.76 24.12
CA TRP A 377 11.80 -16.26 24.02
C TRP A 377 11.48 -15.78 22.59
N PRO A 378 10.71 -16.53 21.78
CA PRO A 378 10.35 -16.08 20.44
C PRO A 378 9.64 -14.72 20.46
N ALA A 379 10.00 -13.80 19.54
CA ALA A 379 9.56 -12.41 19.56
C ALA A 379 8.03 -12.24 19.61
N ILE A 380 7.28 -13.05 18.85
CA ILE A 380 5.82 -12.98 18.85
C ILE A 380 5.25 -13.35 20.22
N GLN A 381 5.74 -14.41 20.84
CA GLN A 381 5.26 -14.82 22.17
C GLN A 381 5.61 -13.80 23.24
N PHE A 382 6.79 -13.16 23.15
CA PHE A 382 7.18 -12.08 24.03
C PHE A 382 6.24 -10.87 23.91
N LEU A 383 5.99 -10.41 22.69
CA LEU A 383 5.11 -9.27 22.42
C LEU A 383 3.65 -9.59 22.76
N ASP A 384 3.17 -10.80 22.47
CA ASP A 384 1.85 -11.28 22.88
C ASP A 384 1.68 -11.12 24.40
N GLN A 385 2.63 -11.63 25.19
CA GLN A 385 2.53 -11.57 26.64
C GLN A 385 2.55 -10.13 27.15
N VAL A 386 3.48 -9.29 26.65
CA VAL A 386 3.56 -7.88 26.99
C VAL A 386 2.24 -7.16 26.69
N ASN A 387 1.72 -7.30 25.48
CA ASN A 387 0.53 -6.56 25.07
C ASN A 387 -0.77 -7.12 25.67
N LEU A 388 -0.91 -8.44 25.83
CA LEU A 388 -2.07 -9.04 26.51
C LEU A 388 -2.13 -8.62 27.98
N ASN A 389 -0.99 -8.46 28.64
CA ASN A 389 -0.94 -7.91 30.00
C ASN A 389 -1.33 -6.43 30.02
N ILE A 390 -0.59 -5.59 29.27
CA ILE A 390 -0.73 -4.13 29.34
C ILE A 390 -2.13 -3.67 28.90
N LYS A 391 -2.66 -4.21 27.80
CA LYS A 391 -3.92 -3.76 27.22
C LYS A 391 -5.16 -4.36 27.87
N TRP A 392 -5.08 -5.57 28.39
CA TRP A 392 -6.27 -6.31 28.88
C TRP A 392 -6.08 -7.04 30.21
N ASN A 393 -4.88 -7.09 30.77
CA ASN A 393 -4.57 -7.88 31.96
C ASN A 393 -4.93 -9.38 31.78
N LEU A 394 -4.68 -9.92 30.59
CA LEU A 394 -4.97 -11.31 30.20
C LEU A 394 -3.72 -12.21 30.24
N ALA A 395 -2.54 -11.68 30.54
CA ALA A 395 -1.29 -12.40 30.70
C ALA A 395 -0.54 -11.90 31.95
N GLU A 396 0.48 -12.66 32.38
CA GLU A 396 1.37 -12.23 33.45
C GLU A 396 2.24 -11.06 33.00
N GLU A 397 2.57 -10.15 33.96
CA GLU A 397 3.47 -9.04 33.72
C GLU A 397 4.86 -9.56 33.34
N VAL A 398 5.50 -8.93 32.38
CA VAL A 398 6.88 -9.21 31.98
C VAL A 398 7.79 -8.32 32.79
N ASP A 399 8.58 -8.93 33.70
CA ASP A 399 9.61 -8.26 34.52
C ASP A 399 11.00 -8.68 34.04
N LEU A 400 11.73 -7.75 33.46
CA LEU A 400 13.13 -7.90 33.02
C LEU A 400 14.10 -7.07 33.87
N THR A 401 13.68 -6.66 35.07
CA THR A 401 14.49 -5.82 35.98
C THR A 401 15.86 -6.44 36.22
N GLY A 402 16.91 -5.67 35.88
CA GLY A 402 18.31 -6.07 36.05
C GLY A 402 18.82 -7.09 35.02
N LYS A 403 18.01 -7.49 34.03
CA LYS A 403 18.34 -8.48 33.00
C LYS A 403 19.07 -7.88 31.81
N THR A 404 19.89 -8.71 31.17
CA THR A 404 20.48 -8.44 29.85
C THR A 404 19.67 -9.18 28.78
N VAL A 405 19.13 -8.44 27.81
CA VAL A 405 18.33 -8.96 26.70
C VAL A 405 19.07 -8.80 25.38
N VAL A 406 19.16 -9.87 24.61
CA VAL A 406 19.70 -9.84 23.24
C VAL A 406 18.56 -10.12 22.25
N CYS A 407 18.29 -9.18 21.37
CA CYS A 407 17.35 -9.35 20.25
C CYS A 407 18.13 -9.55 18.94
N VAL A 408 17.66 -10.46 18.10
CA VAL A 408 18.23 -10.68 16.75
C VAL A 408 17.19 -10.31 15.71
N GLY A 409 17.47 -9.31 14.88
CA GLY A 409 16.55 -8.89 13.84
C GLY A 409 16.89 -7.53 13.26
N GLY A 410 16.04 -7.01 12.39
CA GLY A 410 16.24 -5.71 11.76
C GLY A 410 14.96 -5.23 11.06
N GLY A 411 13.80 -5.61 11.58
CA GLY A 411 12.48 -5.17 11.16
C GLY A 411 11.70 -4.51 12.30
N PHE A 412 10.47 -4.08 12.06
CA PHE A 412 9.61 -3.43 13.06
C PHE A 412 9.42 -4.28 14.33
N THR A 413 9.18 -5.58 14.18
CA THR A 413 9.05 -6.51 15.33
C THR A 413 10.27 -6.46 16.25
N SER A 414 11.48 -6.38 15.70
CA SER A 414 12.69 -6.30 16.53
C SER A 414 12.81 -4.95 17.25
N MET A 415 12.36 -3.84 16.63
CA MET A 415 12.28 -2.54 17.30
C MET A 415 11.28 -2.57 18.46
N ASP A 416 10.13 -3.19 18.26
CA ASP A 416 9.13 -3.35 19.31
C ASP A 416 9.64 -4.19 20.46
N VAL A 417 10.34 -5.31 20.18
CA VAL A 417 10.95 -6.17 21.20
C VAL A 417 11.95 -5.41 22.07
N VAL A 418 12.92 -4.69 21.48
CA VAL A 418 13.96 -4.02 22.25
C VAL A 418 13.40 -2.87 23.08
N ARG A 419 12.46 -2.10 22.54
CA ARG A 419 11.81 -1.00 23.25
C ARG A 419 10.87 -1.48 24.36
N CYS A 420 10.15 -2.59 24.14
CA CYS A 420 9.38 -3.26 25.21
C CYS A 420 10.30 -3.81 26.30
N SER A 421 11.46 -4.35 25.95
CA SER A 421 12.43 -4.86 26.94
C SER A 421 12.96 -3.75 27.84
N ILE A 422 13.25 -2.55 27.31
CA ILE A 422 13.61 -1.37 28.10
C ILE A 422 12.50 -1.03 29.12
N ARG A 423 11.23 -0.96 28.62
CA ARG A 423 10.05 -0.64 29.45
C ARG A 423 9.75 -1.70 30.50
N ALA A 424 10.12 -2.95 30.25
CA ALA A 424 10.04 -4.05 31.23
C ALA A 424 11.18 -4.06 32.24
N GLY A 425 12.05 -3.04 32.23
CA GLY A 425 13.12 -2.85 33.27
C GLY A 425 14.46 -3.51 32.95
N ALA A 426 14.69 -3.99 31.74
CA ALA A 426 15.97 -4.55 31.35
C ALA A 426 17.10 -3.54 31.55
N SER A 427 18.20 -3.98 32.23
CA SER A 427 19.35 -3.14 32.49
C SER A 427 20.25 -2.93 31.29
N ARG A 428 20.20 -3.86 30.34
CA ARG A 428 20.95 -3.80 29.08
C ARG A 428 20.14 -4.48 27.96
N VAL A 429 19.98 -3.80 26.83
CA VAL A 429 19.29 -4.33 25.66
C VAL A 429 20.18 -4.19 24.44
N ILE A 430 20.48 -5.32 23.79
CA ILE A 430 21.37 -5.40 22.64
C ILE A 430 20.58 -5.88 21.43
N MET A 431 20.69 -5.16 20.31
CA MET A 431 20.20 -5.58 19.01
C MET A 431 21.35 -6.11 18.15
N LEU A 432 21.32 -7.39 17.81
CA LEU A 432 22.26 -7.97 16.84
C LEU A 432 21.66 -7.91 15.44
N TYR A 433 22.40 -7.30 14.51
CA TYR A 433 21.97 -7.19 13.12
C TYR A 433 23.10 -7.51 12.15
N ARG A 434 22.81 -8.41 11.20
CA ARG A 434 23.83 -8.90 10.25
C ARG A 434 24.23 -7.90 9.15
N ARG A 435 23.56 -6.73 9.05
CA ARG A 435 23.85 -5.70 8.06
C ARG A 435 24.16 -4.37 8.75
N ASP A 436 24.16 -3.28 7.98
CA ASP A 436 24.46 -1.93 8.43
C ASP A 436 23.22 -1.16 8.92
N GLU A 437 23.50 -0.03 9.53
CA GLU A 437 22.52 0.94 10.01
C GLU A 437 21.59 1.43 8.89
N LYS A 438 22.13 1.72 7.70
CA LYS A 438 21.32 2.18 6.57
C LYS A 438 20.29 1.14 6.14
N THR A 439 20.64 -0.14 6.28
CA THR A 439 19.72 -1.23 5.94
C THR A 439 18.63 -1.39 7.00
N ILE A 440 18.93 -1.23 8.28
CA ILE A 440 17.91 -1.33 9.33
C ILE A 440 16.93 -0.15 9.25
N ILE A 441 17.41 1.08 9.03
CA ILE A 441 16.58 2.27 8.81
C ILE A 441 15.65 2.07 7.62
N ARG A 442 16.15 1.49 6.52
CA ARG A 442 15.32 1.20 5.33
C ARG A 442 14.26 0.12 5.59
N ASN A 443 14.53 -0.86 6.44
CA ASN A 443 13.63 -1.97 6.76
C ASN A 443 12.60 -1.60 7.84
N THR A 444 12.84 -0.53 8.57
CA THR A 444 11.97 0.03 9.60
C THR A 444 11.58 1.46 9.22
N SER A 445 12.03 2.44 9.96
CA SER A 445 12.01 3.85 9.61
C SER A 445 13.16 4.56 10.35
N TRP A 446 13.44 5.78 9.93
CA TRP A 446 14.42 6.63 10.62
C TRP A 446 13.98 6.89 12.07
N GLU A 447 12.71 7.15 12.28
CA GLU A 447 12.13 7.45 13.59
C GLU A 447 12.27 6.27 14.55
N GLU A 448 11.85 5.07 14.14
CA GLU A 448 11.89 3.86 14.99
C GLU A 448 13.31 3.51 15.41
N TYR A 449 14.26 3.63 14.47
CA TYR A 449 15.67 3.37 14.80
C TYR A 449 16.21 4.38 15.80
N HIS A 450 16.02 5.69 15.55
CA HIS A 450 16.54 6.73 16.42
C HIS A 450 15.88 6.73 17.81
N GLU A 451 14.57 6.47 17.88
CA GLU A 451 13.88 6.30 19.15
C GLU A 451 14.44 5.14 19.98
N ALA A 452 14.76 4.01 19.35
CA ALA A 452 15.40 2.90 20.05
C ALA A 452 16.82 3.26 20.55
N VAL A 453 17.61 3.99 19.75
CA VAL A 453 18.93 4.48 20.15
C VAL A 453 18.82 5.46 21.32
N GLU A 454 17.90 6.43 21.27
CA GLU A 454 17.66 7.41 22.33
C GLU A 454 17.18 6.73 23.64
N GLU A 455 16.42 5.66 23.56
CA GLU A 455 15.95 4.87 24.70
C GLU A 455 17.05 3.99 25.31
N GLY A 456 18.23 3.89 24.67
CA GLY A 456 19.41 3.22 25.20
C GLY A 456 19.67 1.82 24.66
N VAL A 457 19.09 1.44 23.53
CA VAL A 457 19.36 0.17 22.85
C VAL A 457 20.76 0.18 22.24
N GLU A 458 21.58 -0.84 22.52
CA GLU A 458 22.88 -1.05 21.92
C GLU A 458 22.76 -1.81 20.60
N PHE A 459 23.24 -1.23 19.50
CA PHE A 459 23.23 -1.89 18.19
C PHE A 459 24.59 -2.48 17.85
N ILE A 460 24.64 -3.76 17.53
CA ILE A 460 25.85 -4.45 17.06
C ILE A 460 25.58 -4.91 15.60
N PHE A 461 26.11 -4.13 14.67
CA PHE A 461 25.98 -4.39 13.25
C PHE A 461 26.98 -5.43 12.75
N TYR A 462 26.74 -5.98 11.56
CA TYR A 462 27.58 -7.00 10.92
C TYR A 462 27.87 -8.17 11.87
N SER A 463 26.84 -8.65 12.56
CA SER A 463 26.97 -9.69 13.59
C SER A 463 25.86 -10.74 13.47
N ALA A 464 26.19 -11.97 13.84
CA ALA A 464 25.23 -13.07 13.95
C ALA A 464 25.67 -14.04 15.04
N ILE A 465 24.71 -14.71 15.69
CA ILE A 465 24.97 -15.74 16.68
C ILE A 465 25.45 -17.00 15.96
N GLU A 466 26.59 -17.53 16.35
CA GLU A 466 27.09 -18.83 15.91
C GLU A 466 26.64 -19.95 16.84
N GLU A 467 26.79 -19.74 18.15
CA GLU A 467 26.52 -20.77 19.15
C GLU A 467 25.87 -20.18 20.41
N ILE A 468 24.98 -20.94 20.99
CA ILE A 468 24.26 -20.63 22.24
C ILE A 468 24.79 -21.54 23.31
N PHE A 469 25.13 -20.98 24.50
CA PHE A 469 25.57 -21.71 25.64
C PHE A 469 24.58 -21.64 26.80
N ASP A 470 24.21 -22.78 27.31
CA ASP A 470 23.34 -22.93 28.48
C ASP A 470 24.02 -23.70 29.62
N GLU A 471 23.50 -23.53 30.83
CA GLU A 471 23.78 -24.37 31.97
C GLU A 471 22.44 -24.85 32.56
N ASP A 472 22.26 -26.15 32.65
CA ASP A 472 21.03 -26.78 33.15
C ASP A 472 19.74 -26.27 32.41
N ASN A 473 19.82 -26.14 31.09
CA ASN A 473 18.78 -25.62 30.21
C ASN A 473 18.44 -24.11 30.41
N VAL A 474 19.28 -23.36 31.08
CA VAL A 474 19.16 -21.90 31.27
C VAL A 474 20.19 -21.18 30.41
N LEU A 475 19.77 -20.27 29.57
CA LEU A 475 20.66 -19.44 28.73
C LEU A 475 21.66 -18.69 29.56
N LYS A 476 22.94 -18.68 29.16
CA LYS A 476 24.01 -17.96 29.84
C LYS A 476 24.74 -16.98 28.95
N LYS A 477 25.11 -17.39 27.74
CA LYS A 477 25.91 -16.55 26.85
C LYS A 477 25.80 -16.99 25.40
N LEU A 478 26.16 -16.09 24.52
CA LEU A 478 26.14 -16.26 23.07
C LEU A 478 27.54 -16.06 22.49
N ASN A 479 27.98 -16.93 21.59
CA ASN A 479 29.12 -16.64 20.74
C ASN A 479 28.62 -15.89 19.49
N VAL A 480 29.08 -14.67 19.30
CA VAL A 480 28.66 -13.75 18.24
C VAL A 480 29.81 -13.51 17.26
N ASN A 481 29.62 -13.96 16.03
CA ASN A 481 30.57 -13.71 14.96
C ASN A 481 30.41 -12.29 14.40
N LYS A 482 31.55 -11.72 14.00
CA LYS A 482 31.61 -10.46 13.24
C LYS A 482 31.81 -10.74 11.76
N PHE A 483 31.24 -9.86 10.94
CA PHE A 483 31.32 -9.94 9.49
C PHE A 483 31.81 -8.62 8.90
N GLU A 484 32.37 -8.69 7.70
CA GLU A 484 32.63 -7.54 6.85
C GLU A 484 31.91 -7.67 5.53
N LEU A 485 31.63 -6.53 4.90
CA LEU A 485 30.95 -6.47 3.62
C LEU A 485 31.99 -6.40 2.52
N VAL A 486 32.18 -7.49 1.81
CA VAL A 486 33.13 -7.59 0.70
C VAL A 486 32.41 -7.36 -0.62
N PRO A 487 32.83 -6.36 -1.43
CA PRO A 487 32.25 -6.13 -2.76
C PRO A 487 32.43 -7.36 -3.66
N ASP A 488 31.41 -7.71 -4.44
CA ASP A 488 31.53 -8.73 -5.47
C ASP A 488 32.45 -8.20 -6.61
N PRO A 489 33.57 -8.86 -6.90
CA PRO A 489 34.49 -8.42 -7.95
C PRO A 489 33.83 -8.39 -9.36
N ASN A 490 32.72 -9.09 -9.57
CA ASN A 490 31.99 -9.11 -10.83
C ASN A 490 30.82 -8.06 -10.88
N GLY A 491 30.78 -7.12 -9.92
CA GLY A 491 29.75 -6.09 -9.87
C GLY A 491 28.39 -6.57 -9.34
N GLY A 492 28.35 -7.77 -8.76
CA GLY A 492 27.18 -8.31 -8.08
C GLY A 492 26.93 -7.70 -6.69
N ARG A 493 26.06 -8.31 -5.93
CA ARG A 493 25.73 -7.88 -4.57
C ARG A 493 26.89 -8.21 -3.62
N ALA A 494 27.35 -7.20 -2.85
CA ALA A 494 28.38 -7.39 -1.82
C ALA A 494 27.97 -8.50 -0.83
N GLN A 495 28.93 -9.35 -0.47
CA GLN A 495 28.75 -10.52 0.38
C GLN A 495 29.23 -10.25 1.80
N LEU A 496 28.53 -10.83 2.77
CA LEU A 496 28.99 -10.84 4.16
C LEU A 496 30.00 -11.98 4.34
N VAL A 497 31.23 -11.63 4.72
CA VAL A 497 32.30 -12.57 4.97
C VAL A 497 32.64 -12.54 6.46
N LYS A 498 32.69 -13.73 7.08
CA LYS A 498 33.08 -13.85 8.51
C LYS A 498 34.52 -13.41 8.68
N ILE A 499 34.77 -12.64 9.74
CA ILE A 499 36.13 -12.24 10.15
C ILE A 499 36.64 -13.28 11.13
N ASP A 500 37.67 -14.04 10.74
CA ASP A 500 38.25 -15.07 11.59
C ASP A 500 38.87 -14.49 12.86
N GLY A 501 38.52 -15.08 14.01
CA GLY A 501 39.04 -14.68 15.31
C GLY A 501 38.48 -13.35 15.87
N ALA A 502 37.40 -12.82 15.22
CA ALA A 502 36.72 -11.61 15.71
C ALA A 502 35.38 -11.93 16.42
N ASP A 503 35.24 -13.15 16.91
CA ASP A 503 34.08 -13.59 17.70
C ASP A 503 34.12 -12.95 19.13
N GLU A 504 32.91 -12.66 19.64
CA GLU A 504 32.69 -12.03 20.91
C GLU A 504 31.70 -12.86 21.74
N MET A 505 32.06 -13.08 23.04
CA MET A 505 31.14 -13.72 23.97
C MET A 505 30.28 -12.67 24.65
N ILE A 506 28.96 -12.76 24.51
CA ILE A 506 27.98 -11.88 25.13
C ILE A 506 27.21 -12.67 26.19
N GLU A 507 27.37 -12.29 27.47
CA GLU A 507 26.54 -12.82 28.58
C GLU A 507 25.14 -12.19 28.46
N CYS A 508 24.09 -13.01 28.58
CA CYS A 508 22.72 -12.55 28.55
C CYS A 508 21.77 -13.50 29.28
N ASP A 509 20.69 -12.93 29.81
CA ASP A 509 19.61 -13.68 30.44
C ASP A 509 18.55 -14.13 29.44
N TYR A 510 18.29 -13.30 28.39
CA TYR A 510 17.27 -13.56 27.41
C TYR A 510 17.80 -13.36 25.99
N LEU A 511 17.41 -14.31 25.10
CA LEU A 511 17.56 -14.23 23.66
C LEU A 511 16.18 -14.19 23.02
N ILE A 512 15.87 -13.10 22.28
CA ILE A 512 14.58 -12.88 21.65
C ILE A 512 14.78 -12.77 20.12
N PRO A 513 14.63 -13.88 19.38
CA PRO A 513 14.73 -13.87 17.91
C PRO A 513 13.51 -13.20 17.26
N ALA A 514 13.77 -12.19 16.40
CA ALA A 514 12.81 -11.48 15.57
C ALA A 514 13.19 -11.59 14.08
N VAL A 515 13.46 -12.82 13.61
CA VAL A 515 14.04 -13.12 12.29
C VAL A 515 13.01 -13.64 11.26
N SER A 516 11.81 -13.13 11.29
CA SER A 516 10.69 -13.52 10.44
C SER A 516 9.80 -14.62 11.04
N GLN A 517 8.71 -14.93 10.35
CA GLN A 517 7.64 -15.82 10.80
C GLN A 517 7.21 -16.74 9.66
N ASP A 518 6.56 -17.87 10.01
CA ASP A 518 5.89 -18.77 9.09
C ASP A 518 4.39 -18.87 9.40
N ALA A 519 3.58 -19.22 8.40
CA ALA A 519 2.16 -19.48 8.60
C ALA A 519 1.93 -20.84 9.28
N ASP A 520 1.04 -20.89 10.28
CA ASP A 520 0.52 -22.17 10.80
C ASP A 520 -0.71 -22.58 9.98
N LEU A 521 -0.49 -23.48 9.03
CA LEU A 521 -1.53 -23.96 8.12
C LEU A 521 -2.00 -25.41 8.45
N LYS A 522 -1.67 -25.92 9.65
CA LYS A 522 -2.04 -27.28 10.09
C LYS A 522 -3.55 -27.48 10.25
N TYR A 523 -4.31 -26.40 10.37
CA TYR A 523 -5.77 -26.44 10.47
C TYR A 523 -6.48 -26.70 9.13
N LEU A 524 -5.77 -26.66 8.01
CA LEU A 524 -6.34 -26.86 6.69
C LEU A 524 -6.65 -28.35 6.42
N PRO A 525 -7.78 -28.67 5.78
CA PRO A 525 -8.11 -30.03 5.38
C PRO A 525 -7.08 -30.56 4.36
N GLN A 526 -6.51 -31.73 4.63
CA GLN A 526 -5.54 -32.37 3.71
C GLN A 526 -6.17 -32.73 2.36
N GLU A 527 -7.46 -33.06 2.34
CA GLU A 527 -8.21 -33.32 1.12
C GLU A 527 -8.36 -32.10 0.19
N TRP A 528 -8.19 -30.89 0.67
CA TRP A 528 -8.21 -29.69 -0.18
C TRP A 528 -7.00 -29.61 -1.13
N LYS A 529 -5.87 -30.22 -0.73
CA LYS A 529 -4.62 -30.26 -1.52
C LYS A 529 -4.25 -28.87 -2.06
N LEU A 530 -4.31 -27.85 -1.19
CA LEU A 530 -4.00 -26.48 -1.58
C LEU A 530 -2.55 -26.35 -2.07
N ASP A 531 -2.38 -25.59 -3.14
CA ASP A 531 -1.05 -25.25 -3.64
C ASP A 531 -0.36 -24.28 -2.68
N MET A 532 0.95 -24.48 -2.49
CA MET A 532 1.77 -23.70 -1.57
C MET A 532 2.90 -23.03 -2.32
N THR A 533 3.31 -21.85 -1.84
CA THR A 533 4.52 -21.18 -2.31
C THR A 533 5.78 -21.86 -1.76
N SER A 534 6.96 -21.49 -2.30
CA SER A 534 8.26 -21.93 -1.75
C SER A 534 8.53 -21.43 -0.32
N TRP A 535 7.74 -20.47 0.16
CA TRP A 535 7.82 -19.90 1.52
C TRP A 535 6.84 -20.53 2.50
N ASN A 536 6.17 -21.62 2.10
CA ASN A 536 5.14 -22.31 2.88
C ASN A 536 3.95 -21.42 3.24
N THR A 537 3.54 -20.56 2.30
CA THR A 537 2.30 -19.77 2.35
C THR A 537 1.33 -20.28 1.28
N LEU A 538 0.07 -19.88 1.36
CA LEU A 538 -0.96 -20.28 0.40
C LEU A 538 -0.70 -19.64 -0.96
N LEU A 539 -0.70 -20.45 -2.02
CA LEU A 539 -0.61 -19.93 -3.38
C LEU A 539 -2.02 -19.57 -3.88
N THR A 540 -2.18 -18.34 -4.35
CA THR A 540 -3.37 -17.87 -5.05
C THR A 540 -3.04 -17.55 -6.51
N ASP A 541 -4.03 -17.21 -7.32
CA ASP A 541 -3.79 -16.76 -8.69
C ASP A 541 -3.21 -15.32 -8.78
N GLY A 542 -3.04 -14.65 -7.64
CA GLY A 542 -2.42 -13.32 -7.51
C GLY A 542 -3.27 -12.15 -8.02
N LYS A 543 -4.43 -12.42 -8.65
CA LYS A 543 -5.35 -11.40 -9.14
C LYS A 543 -6.72 -11.47 -8.46
N THR A 544 -7.26 -12.68 -8.34
CA THR A 544 -8.56 -12.92 -7.70
C THR A 544 -8.42 -13.37 -6.25
N TYR A 545 -7.21 -13.69 -5.80
CA TYR A 545 -6.93 -14.25 -4.47
C TYR A 545 -7.62 -15.58 -4.19
N GLN A 546 -8.16 -16.26 -5.22
CA GLN A 546 -8.66 -17.62 -5.06
C GLN A 546 -7.49 -18.61 -5.01
N THR A 547 -7.54 -19.53 -4.04
CA THR A 547 -6.60 -20.67 -3.94
C THR A 547 -6.89 -21.69 -5.03
N SER A 548 -6.13 -22.78 -5.08
CA SER A 548 -6.46 -23.94 -5.94
C SER A 548 -7.81 -24.60 -5.61
N ARG A 549 -8.45 -24.25 -4.49
CA ARG A 549 -9.80 -24.70 -4.11
C ARG A 549 -10.85 -23.67 -4.46
N LYS A 550 -11.83 -24.06 -5.29
CA LYS A 550 -12.94 -23.19 -5.70
C LYS A 550 -13.74 -22.67 -4.49
N GLY A 551 -13.98 -21.36 -4.42
CA GLY A 551 -14.72 -20.70 -3.35
C GLY A 551 -13.91 -20.47 -2.07
N VAL A 552 -12.63 -20.87 -2.06
CA VAL A 552 -11.69 -20.60 -0.96
C VAL A 552 -10.66 -19.58 -1.42
N PHE A 553 -10.60 -18.46 -0.72
CA PHE A 553 -9.73 -17.32 -0.98
C PHE A 553 -8.71 -17.14 0.14
N ALA A 554 -7.58 -16.51 -0.13
CA ALA A 554 -6.59 -16.18 0.90
C ALA A 554 -6.07 -14.76 0.72
N ALA A 555 -5.79 -14.07 1.83
CA ALA A 555 -5.21 -12.73 1.82
C ALA A 555 -4.40 -12.47 3.10
N GLY A 556 -3.48 -11.50 3.03
CA GLY A 556 -2.57 -11.16 4.11
C GLY A 556 -1.42 -12.14 4.23
N ASP A 557 -0.78 -12.17 5.41
CA ASP A 557 0.50 -12.86 5.58
C ASP A 557 0.43 -14.38 5.35
N CYS A 558 -0.72 -15.01 5.51
CA CYS A 558 -0.86 -16.46 5.21
C CYS A 558 -0.76 -16.76 3.70
N GLU A 559 -0.94 -15.76 2.84
CA GLU A 559 -0.82 -15.85 1.38
C GLU A 559 0.55 -15.34 0.92
N TYR A 560 0.94 -14.16 1.32
CA TYR A 560 2.15 -13.50 0.81
C TYR A 560 3.40 -13.70 1.68
N GLY A 561 3.24 -14.05 2.95
CA GLY A 561 4.27 -14.01 3.98
C GLY A 561 4.22 -12.71 4.79
N PRO A 562 5.04 -12.58 5.86
CA PRO A 562 5.01 -11.43 6.75
C PRO A 562 5.27 -10.12 6.02
N MET A 563 4.28 -9.23 6.02
CA MET A 563 4.29 -7.93 5.35
C MET A 563 3.77 -6.84 6.29
N THR A 564 3.48 -5.68 5.74
CA THR A 564 2.94 -4.56 6.50
C THR A 564 1.41 -4.60 6.55
N ILE A 565 0.84 -3.91 7.53
CA ILE A 565 -0.62 -3.79 7.70
C ILE A 565 -1.28 -3.32 6.41
N VAL A 566 -0.72 -2.28 5.77
CA VAL A 566 -1.29 -1.70 4.54
C VAL A 566 -1.26 -2.68 3.35
N ASN A 567 -0.31 -3.61 3.28
CA ASN A 567 -0.30 -4.68 2.28
C ASN A 567 -1.45 -5.65 2.53
N ALA A 568 -1.62 -6.10 3.77
CA ALA A 568 -2.70 -7.01 4.15
C ALA A 568 -4.10 -6.41 3.88
N VAL A 569 -4.25 -5.10 4.13
CA VAL A 569 -5.48 -4.34 3.84
C VAL A 569 -5.76 -4.29 2.33
N GLY A 570 -4.78 -3.88 1.52
CA GLY A 570 -4.93 -3.77 0.06
C GLY A 570 -5.28 -5.11 -0.59
N GLN A 571 -4.61 -6.20 -0.18
CA GLN A 571 -4.91 -7.55 -0.65
C GLN A 571 -6.34 -7.99 -0.27
N ALA A 572 -6.71 -7.82 1.01
CA ALA A 572 -8.01 -8.25 1.50
C ALA A 572 -9.18 -7.45 0.90
N LYS A 573 -8.99 -6.14 0.66
CA LYS A 573 -9.95 -5.31 -0.05
C LYS A 573 -10.19 -5.85 -1.47
N ARG A 574 -9.11 -6.16 -2.20
CA ARG A 574 -9.22 -6.72 -3.55
C ARG A 574 -9.86 -8.11 -3.54
N ALA A 575 -9.48 -8.97 -2.60
CA ALA A 575 -10.12 -10.27 -2.39
C ALA A 575 -11.62 -10.12 -2.08
N ALA A 576 -12.00 -9.20 -1.20
CA ALA A 576 -13.41 -8.92 -0.86
C ALA A 576 -14.22 -8.44 -2.08
N SER A 577 -13.64 -7.60 -2.94
CA SER A 577 -14.25 -7.14 -4.19
C SER A 577 -14.53 -8.33 -5.13
N VAL A 578 -13.56 -9.23 -5.29
CA VAL A 578 -13.73 -10.45 -6.09
C VAL A 578 -14.74 -11.41 -5.46
N ILE A 579 -14.65 -11.66 -4.15
CA ILE A 579 -15.59 -12.52 -3.41
C ILE A 579 -17.02 -11.99 -3.55
N SER A 580 -17.23 -10.67 -3.42
CA SER A 580 -18.55 -10.06 -3.57
C SER A 580 -19.17 -10.38 -4.94
N ARG A 581 -18.41 -10.29 -6.02
CA ARG A 581 -18.88 -10.68 -7.36
C ARG A 581 -19.08 -12.19 -7.49
N TYR A 582 -18.16 -12.97 -6.94
CA TYR A 582 -18.18 -14.43 -6.98
C TYR A 582 -19.41 -15.03 -6.32
N VAL A 583 -19.78 -14.61 -5.11
CA VAL A 583 -20.92 -15.18 -4.38
C VAL A 583 -22.27 -14.93 -5.08
N HIS A 584 -22.34 -13.92 -5.95
CA HIS A 584 -23.54 -13.65 -6.76
C HIS A 584 -23.55 -14.36 -8.11
N THR A 585 -22.40 -14.54 -8.73
CA THR A 585 -22.30 -15.01 -10.12
C THR A 585 -21.72 -16.41 -10.26
N GLY A 586 -21.03 -16.90 -9.26
CA GLY A 586 -20.20 -18.13 -9.31
C GLY A 586 -18.98 -18.03 -10.20
N LYS A 587 -18.65 -16.82 -10.71
CA LYS A 587 -17.54 -16.55 -11.63
C LYS A 587 -16.51 -15.62 -10.97
N LEU A 588 -15.25 -15.89 -11.22
CA LEU A 588 -14.16 -14.96 -10.91
C LEU A 588 -14.10 -13.89 -11.98
N THR A 589 -14.21 -12.65 -11.58
CA THR A 589 -14.13 -11.49 -12.49
C THR A 589 -13.24 -10.41 -11.89
N ILE A 590 -12.49 -9.75 -12.78
CA ILE A 590 -11.64 -8.60 -12.44
C ILE A 590 -12.23 -7.42 -13.21
N THR A 591 -12.35 -6.27 -12.57
CA THR A 591 -12.90 -5.05 -13.18
C THR A 591 -11.85 -4.34 -14.01
N ASP A 592 -12.28 -3.51 -14.94
CA ASP A 592 -11.37 -2.65 -15.72
C ASP A 592 -10.60 -1.68 -14.83
N ASP A 593 -11.19 -1.21 -13.73
CA ASP A 593 -10.50 -0.38 -12.75
C ASP A 593 -9.32 -1.12 -12.06
N GLU A 594 -9.53 -2.38 -11.68
CA GLU A 594 -8.49 -3.25 -11.09
C GLU A 594 -7.38 -3.59 -12.11
N ILE A 595 -7.73 -3.78 -13.39
CA ILE A 595 -6.76 -4.01 -14.46
C ILE A 595 -5.90 -2.77 -14.74
N MET A 596 -6.54 -1.59 -14.80
CA MET A 596 -5.82 -0.32 -14.96
C MET A 596 -4.85 -0.06 -13.81
N GLU A 597 -5.22 -0.41 -12.59
CA GLU A 597 -4.37 -0.33 -11.41
C GLU A 597 -3.10 -1.17 -11.57
N ASP A 598 -3.25 -2.43 -12.01
CA ASP A 598 -2.13 -3.33 -12.30
C ASP A 598 -1.20 -2.77 -13.41
N HIS A 599 -1.75 -2.13 -14.43
CA HIS A 599 -0.96 -1.48 -15.48
C HIS A 599 -0.20 -0.26 -14.97
N LEU A 600 -0.81 0.58 -14.13
CA LEU A 600 -0.18 1.75 -13.53
C LEU A 600 0.96 1.34 -12.57
N ASN A 601 0.77 0.28 -11.78
CA ASN A 601 1.81 -0.29 -10.92
C ASN A 601 3.04 -0.74 -11.72
N ARG A 602 2.86 -1.34 -12.91
CA ARG A 602 3.96 -1.72 -13.80
C ARG A 602 4.67 -0.50 -14.41
N LEU A 603 3.91 0.54 -14.71
CA LEU A 603 4.41 1.76 -15.31
C LEU A 603 5.29 2.56 -14.33
N LYS A 604 4.97 2.52 -13.04
CA LYS A 604 5.59 3.29 -11.95
C LYS A 604 5.42 4.79 -12.16
N VAL A 605 4.37 5.33 -11.58
CA VAL A 605 3.93 6.72 -11.75
C VAL A 605 4.97 7.75 -11.24
N TYR A 606 5.79 7.39 -10.24
CA TYR A 606 6.80 8.27 -9.69
C TYR A 606 8.07 8.34 -10.56
N ASP A 607 8.44 9.56 -10.96
CA ASP A 607 9.70 9.84 -11.64
C ASP A 607 10.63 10.64 -10.71
N LYS A 608 11.64 9.98 -10.16
CA LYS A 608 12.65 10.59 -9.28
C LYS A 608 13.53 11.62 -9.98
N LYS A 609 13.62 11.59 -11.32
CA LYS A 609 14.49 12.47 -12.11
C LYS A 609 13.76 13.72 -12.62
N GLU A 610 12.45 13.79 -12.38
CA GLU A 610 11.64 14.91 -12.84
C GLU A 610 12.09 16.22 -12.18
N THR A 611 12.23 17.26 -12.97
CA THR A 611 12.47 18.63 -12.49
C THR A 611 11.15 19.38 -12.34
N ILE A 612 10.84 19.79 -11.13
CA ILE A 612 9.60 20.51 -10.80
C ILE A 612 9.83 22.02 -10.85
N SER A 613 8.95 22.72 -11.55
CA SER A 613 8.94 24.18 -11.62
C SER A 613 7.56 24.76 -11.28
N GLY A 614 7.52 26.05 -10.94
CA GLY A 614 6.27 26.75 -10.65
C GLY A 614 5.66 26.46 -9.28
N TRP A 615 6.40 25.84 -8.39
CA TRP A 615 6.04 25.61 -6.99
C TRP A 615 7.04 26.27 -6.05
N MET A 616 6.56 26.73 -4.89
CA MET A 616 7.41 27.27 -3.83
C MET A 616 8.19 26.13 -3.17
N LYS A 617 9.51 26.27 -3.12
CA LYS A 617 10.44 25.33 -2.47
C LYS A 617 10.99 25.90 -1.17
N GLY A 618 11.58 25.02 -0.35
CA GLY A 618 12.20 25.42 0.92
C GLY A 618 11.18 25.68 2.03
N VAL A 619 9.95 25.19 1.88
CA VAL A 619 8.97 25.15 2.98
C VAL A 619 9.28 23.91 3.81
N PRO A 620 9.69 24.06 5.09
CA PRO A 620 10.06 22.94 5.92
C PRO A 620 8.86 21.99 6.12
N ARG A 621 9.19 20.70 6.26
CA ARG A 621 8.24 19.67 6.66
C ARG A 621 7.85 19.89 8.12
N GLU A 622 6.57 19.76 8.45
CA GLU A 622 6.11 19.72 9.83
C GLU A 622 6.48 18.38 10.49
N VAL A 623 6.88 18.46 11.75
CA VAL A 623 7.24 17.31 12.58
C VAL A 623 6.39 17.35 13.84
N SER A 624 5.81 16.19 14.20
CA SER A 624 5.03 16.05 15.43
C SER A 624 5.93 16.06 16.67
N GLU A 625 5.40 16.60 17.76
CA GLU A 625 6.06 16.53 19.07
C GLU A 625 6.00 15.11 19.62
N LYS A 626 7.03 14.74 20.39
CA LYS A 626 7.16 13.43 21.02
C LYS A 626 7.30 13.57 22.53
N LEU A 627 6.87 12.52 23.22
CA LEU A 627 7.09 12.40 24.67
C LEU A 627 8.59 12.37 24.97
N ASP A 628 9.00 13.07 26.04
CA ASP A 628 10.38 13.12 26.49
C ASP A 628 10.97 11.72 26.70
N VAL A 629 12.26 11.55 26.35
CA VAL A 629 12.94 10.25 26.38
C VAL A 629 12.93 9.61 27.75
N ASP A 630 13.20 10.40 28.81
CA ASP A 630 13.27 9.86 30.19
C ASP A 630 11.88 9.44 30.71
N ILE A 631 10.82 10.05 30.20
CA ILE A 631 9.45 9.68 30.50
C ILE A 631 9.03 8.46 29.67
N ARG A 632 9.18 8.50 28.33
CA ARG A 632 8.65 7.47 27.43
C ARG A 632 9.27 6.09 27.60
N LYS A 633 10.55 6.00 28.03
CA LYS A 633 11.22 4.73 28.28
C LYS A 633 10.73 3.98 29.54
N SER A 634 9.91 4.63 30.36
CA SER A 634 9.45 4.10 31.67
C SER A 634 7.93 3.91 31.74
N ASN A 635 7.19 4.20 30.67
CA ASN A 635 5.74 4.07 30.65
C ASN A 635 5.21 3.56 29.30
N GLN A 636 3.88 3.44 29.15
CA GLN A 636 3.19 2.96 27.97
C GLN A 636 2.37 4.07 27.28
N GLU A 637 2.59 5.34 27.63
CA GLU A 637 1.91 6.46 27.00
C GLU A 637 2.31 6.60 25.53
N GLU A 638 1.39 7.07 24.68
CA GLU A 638 1.65 7.27 23.26
C GLU A 638 2.83 8.23 23.06
N VAL A 639 3.87 7.77 22.36
CA VAL A 639 5.13 8.53 22.19
C VAL A 639 4.95 9.71 21.26
N ASN A 640 4.23 9.57 20.17
CA ASN A 640 4.03 10.61 19.16
C ASN A 640 2.67 11.29 19.38
N PHE A 641 2.65 12.61 19.59
CA PHE A 641 1.42 13.35 19.87
C PHE A 641 0.60 13.68 18.60
N GLY A 642 1.15 13.46 17.41
CA GLY A 642 0.52 13.86 16.15
C GLY A 642 0.54 15.37 15.92
N PHE A 643 -0.09 15.81 14.85
CA PHE A 643 -0.15 17.22 14.49
C PHE A 643 -1.26 17.97 15.23
N THR A 644 -0.95 19.18 15.67
CA THR A 644 -1.96 20.20 15.95
C THR A 644 -2.68 20.58 14.66
N THR A 645 -3.90 21.15 14.77
CA THR A 645 -4.66 21.65 13.61
C THR A 645 -3.84 22.62 12.75
N LYS A 646 -3.01 23.47 13.39
CA LYS A 646 -2.15 24.43 12.69
C LYS A 646 -1.06 23.72 11.89
N GLN A 647 -0.33 22.80 12.49
CA GLN A 647 0.70 22.01 11.80
C GLN A 647 0.09 21.21 10.65
N ALA A 648 -1.06 20.57 10.86
CA ALA A 648 -1.75 19.83 9.82
C ALA A 648 -2.14 20.71 8.63
N LEU A 649 -2.61 21.95 8.88
CA LEU A 649 -2.95 22.89 7.82
C LEU A 649 -1.70 23.36 7.06
N ASP A 650 -0.63 23.70 7.79
CA ASP A 650 0.63 24.15 7.20
C ASP A 650 1.25 23.02 6.34
N GLU A 651 1.25 21.77 6.84
CA GLU A 651 1.74 20.61 6.10
C GLU A 651 0.85 20.24 4.91
N ALA A 652 -0.48 20.26 5.06
CA ALA A 652 -1.41 20.00 3.96
C ALA A 652 -1.22 21.00 2.80
N ASN A 653 -0.86 22.26 3.10
CA ASN A 653 -0.58 23.28 2.10
C ASN A 653 0.69 22.99 1.28
N ARG A 654 1.59 22.14 1.73
CA ARG A 654 2.75 21.66 0.98
C ARG A 654 2.37 20.68 -0.13
N CYS A 655 1.21 20.02 -0.04
CA CYS A 655 0.75 19.06 -1.04
C CYS A 655 0.46 19.74 -2.39
N MET A 656 1.10 19.23 -3.45
CA MET A 656 0.97 19.76 -4.82
C MET A 656 -0.21 19.16 -5.59
N ARG A 657 -0.95 18.21 -5.01
CA ARG A 657 -2.06 17.50 -5.69
C ARG A 657 -1.62 16.93 -7.04
N CYS A 658 -0.68 16.00 -7.01
CA CYS A 658 -0.04 15.43 -8.19
C CYS A 658 -0.90 14.37 -8.89
N TYR A 659 -2.19 14.65 -9.13
CA TYR A 659 -3.03 13.77 -9.92
C TYR A 659 -2.61 13.74 -11.38
N TYR A 660 -2.75 12.56 -11.97
CA TYR A 660 -2.61 12.29 -13.39
C TYR A 660 -3.82 11.51 -13.91
N ILE A 661 -4.15 11.68 -15.17
CA ILE A 661 -5.11 10.81 -15.88
C ILE A 661 -4.33 9.88 -16.79
N ALA A 662 -4.64 8.60 -16.70
CA ALA A 662 -4.29 7.59 -17.70
C ALA A 662 -5.54 7.05 -18.34
N MET A 663 -5.48 6.77 -19.65
CA MET A 663 -6.58 6.13 -20.40
C MET A 663 -6.01 5.07 -21.32
N MET A 664 -6.64 3.92 -21.34
CA MET A 664 -6.42 2.88 -22.36
C MET A 664 -7.63 2.75 -23.26
N VAL A 665 -7.38 2.53 -24.57
CA VAL A 665 -8.39 2.21 -25.55
C VAL A 665 -8.26 0.71 -25.89
N VAL A 666 -9.39 -0.02 -25.76
CA VAL A 666 -9.44 -1.48 -25.87
C VAL A 666 -10.45 -1.91 -26.92
#